data_1d54622bfbbbda041ffc16d57bb509a4
#
_entry.id   1d54622bfbbbda041ffc16d57bb509a4
#
_cell.length_a   1.000
_cell.length_b   1.000
_cell.length_c   1.000
_cell.angle_alpha   90.00
_cell.angle_beta   90.00
_cell.angle_gamma   90.00
#
_symmetry.space_group_name_H-M   'P 1'
#
loop_
_entity.id
_entity.type
_entity.pdbx_description
1 polymer ?
#
loop_
_entity_poly.entity_id
_entity_poly.type
_entity_poly.pdbx_seq_one_letter_code
_entity_poly.pdbx_strand_id
1 'polypeptide(L)'
;MRSCASGLPRLIGALIVALGVGASSPAAGDDAVLCPFTEEPITVDGVAKEAAWKAAQAVAGPSAASGDRDGQALQAATRARLLWTREDLHCLIECDGVAPDDCVTLVLRPDAARPEHYRFRVSMAGGVTADLVEAPAAAGVGGRFWAESATGRRDAAAGGPGWTAELRIPWIAFFRTRGRPDVGAEWSVALGRGGSSEPESLLPLRFAADPSPRPFGIAVRPQSPAHRVQGSPDPPPPYVVEPAFPQANLKNVIFVCPQPGSDRLLFISDTFGTTASRIRRIPDRPDATADDVEILLDDSHASRVNVVHYAIAFHPRFAENGYIYVGCNGGARKDAATDAARAEPRTSRVLRYRMDPAPPWRLDPASETEIIAWPHDGHNGGAVAFGNDGMLYVTTGDGSYDSDAHQTGQDLSSLNAKVLRIDVDHPDPGKAYSVPKDNPFVGLEAARPETWAYGMRNPWRMDVDRETGDVWVGNNGQDQVEQVYLVERGANYGWSAAEGSRPFVPERKAGPSPISPPTCEHDHSEARSLTGGIVCRGMKRADLEGEYVYGDHVTGRIWSVPHDDADASTPRLLADTRLMITSFARNHAGDLLVTDFYIGNAGGIYRLVPRPPQQATAGFPLRLSDTGLFASVPRHELVPGAIPYGVNAPQWADGAEAVRYVVLPETMRQRTPERGWFTVPARMGVTPQQGWTMPDGTVVVQSLAMEGQPGDPASRRWIETRILLLNEGDWAGYTYRWSDDQQDAELVAAEGLDAELRLAAAGAERVQRWRYPSRAECLVCHSQSANFVLGLSTVQLNRDFDYHAVLGGDAATDNQLRTFEHLGLLEQDVDGLARERIAALVRNEIAAGTPDPEAVAARAALMRQCTESPARKDMAKPLPVPMLFASPARLPRLVDPRDGSQVLARRVRSYLHANCSSCHIAAGGGNSRILFDFGTPLERMQAIDEKPMHATFAIDDARIVAPGAPDRSILWYRLSRRGPAQMPPLCSTVVDEAAVRLVREWIESLQPAMATAH
;
A
#
# COMPACT_ATOMS: atom_id res chain seq x y z
N MET A 1 52.01 44.91 5.16
CA MET A 1 53.43 45.03 4.89
C MET A 1 53.82 43.91 3.93
N ARG A 2 54.22 44.31 2.77
CA ARG A 2 55.27 43.78 1.87
C ARG A 2 55.24 42.27 1.63
N SER A 3 55.37 41.65 0.49
CA SER A 3 55.59 42.18 -0.88
C SER A 3 55.69 41.01 -1.81
N CYS A 4 55.13 41.12 -3.01
CA CYS A 4 55.77 40.84 -4.28
C CYS A 4 56.50 39.49 -4.47
N ALA A 5 56.50 38.81 -5.57
CA ALA A 5 56.23 39.18 -6.96
C ALA A 5 56.19 37.91 -7.85
N SER A 6 55.41 38.01 -8.89
CA SER A 6 55.69 37.74 -10.31
C SER A 6 56.22 36.38 -10.79
N GLY A 7 55.58 35.89 -11.84
CA GLY A 7 56.16 34.97 -12.82
C GLY A 7 55.12 34.30 -13.72
N LEU A 8 54.84 34.92 -14.87
CA LEU A 8 54.13 34.39 -16.05
C LEU A 8 54.98 33.36 -16.84
N PRO A 9 54.63 32.83 -17.95
CA PRO A 9 53.85 31.57 -18.14
C PRO A 9 54.70 30.55 -18.90
N ARG A 10 54.32 29.28 -18.79
CA ARG A 10 54.80 28.29 -19.77
C ARG A 10 53.63 27.44 -20.27
N LEU A 11 53.35 27.60 -21.56
CA LEU A 11 52.70 26.61 -22.40
C LEU A 11 53.39 25.24 -22.20
N ILE A 12 52.56 24.24 -21.88
CA ILE A 12 52.92 22.83 -22.14
C ILE A 12 51.70 22.20 -22.79
N GLY A 13 51.96 21.66 -23.97
CA GLY A 13 51.00 21.07 -24.88
C GLY A 13 50.28 19.87 -24.30
N ALA A 14 49.04 19.70 -24.71
CA ALA A 14 48.24 18.54 -24.49
C ALA A 14 48.90 17.30 -25.08
N LEU A 15 49.41 16.43 -24.24
CA LEU A 15 49.68 15.02 -24.58
C LEU A 15 48.51 14.20 -24.08
N ILE A 16 47.59 13.90 -24.97
CA ILE A 16 46.52 12.89 -24.72
C ILE A 16 47.21 11.55 -24.65
N VAL A 17 47.56 11.10 -23.46
CA VAL A 17 47.85 9.71 -23.18
C VAL A 17 46.50 9.03 -22.99
N ALA A 18 46.05 8.35 -24.03
CA ALA A 18 45.01 7.35 -23.94
C ALA A 18 45.53 6.21 -23.05
N LEU A 19 45.28 6.32 -21.73
CA LEU A 19 45.33 5.17 -20.87
C LEU A 19 44.13 4.33 -21.20
N GLY A 20 44.26 3.40 -22.11
CA GLY A 20 43.42 2.23 -22.19
C GLY A 20 43.53 1.51 -20.85
N VAL A 21 42.49 1.73 -20.01
CA VAL A 21 42.18 0.79 -18.95
C VAL A 21 41.63 -0.42 -19.66
N GLY A 22 42.55 -1.28 -20.10
CA GLY A 22 42.22 -2.66 -20.33
C GLY A 22 41.70 -3.22 -19.02
N ALA A 23 40.43 -3.39 -18.90
CA ALA A 23 39.85 -4.32 -17.95
C ALA A 23 40.41 -5.69 -18.34
N SER A 24 41.52 -6.05 -17.75
CA SER A 24 41.94 -7.46 -17.71
C SER A 24 40.86 -8.21 -16.97
N SER A 25 39.90 -8.76 -17.72
CA SER A 25 39.16 -9.92 -17.27
C SER A 25 40.21 -10.94 -16.77
N PRO A 26 40.10 -11.50 -15.58
CA PRO A 26 40.92 -12.61 -15.22
C PRO A 26 40.73 -13.68 -16.30
N ALA A 27 41.84 -14.19 -16.82
CA ALA A 27 41.81 -15.27 -17.81
C ALA A 27 40.98 -16.39 -17.18
N ALA A 28 39.81 -16.63 -17.76
CA ALA A 28 38.94 -17.75 -17.45
C ALA A 28 39.73 -19.02 -17.76
N GLY A 29 39.80 -19.93 -16.80
CA GLY A 29 40.21 -21.28 -17.12
C GLY A 29 39.34 -21.84 -18.23
N ASP A 30 39.90 -22.56 -19.19
CA ASP A 30 39.25 -23.10 -20.37
C ASP A 30 38.10 -24.10 -20.09
N ASP A 31 37.70 -24.33 -18.83
CA ASP A 31 36.76 -25.38 -18.38
C ASP A 31 35.34 -24.92 -18.05
N ALA A 32 34.99 -23.64 -18.23
CA ALA A 32 33.65 -23.15 -17.92
C ALA A 32 32.64 -23.54 -18.98
N VAL A 33 31.52 -24.13 -18.54
CA VAL A 33 30.38 -24.45 -19.41
C VAL A 33 29.64 -23.18 -19.76
N LEU A 34 29.45 -22.91 -21.08
CA LEU A 34 28.70 -21.77 -21.56
C LEU A 34 27.20 -22.09 -21.59
N CYS A 35 26.38 -21.26 -20.91
CA CYS A 35 24.92 -21.27 -20.99
C CYS A 35 24.45 -20.15 -21.94
N PRO A 36 24.10 -20.48 -23.21
CA PRO A 36 23.71 -19.46 -24.19
C PRO A 36 22.34 -18.87 -23.88
N PHE A 37 22.14 -17.62 -24.29
CA PHE A 37 20.84 -16.97 -24.31
C PHE A 37 20.08 -17.41 -25.58
N THR A 38 18.73 -17.54 -25.44
CA THR A 38 17.85 -17.77 -26.62
C THR A 38 16.57 -16.99 -26.49
N GLU A 39 16.07 -16.46 -27.60
CA GLU A 39 14.71 -15.93 -27.75
C GLU A 39 13.76 -16.97 -28.37
N GLU A 40 14.30 -18.08 -28.89
CA GLU A 40 13.48 -19.19 -29.42
C GLU A 40 12.64 -19.77 -28.27
N PRO A 41 11.31 -19.87 -28.45
CA PRO A 41 10.45 -20.52 -27.47
C PRO A 41 10.81 -21.98 -27.30
N ILE A 42 11.16 -22.38 -26.09
CA ILE A 42 11.45 -23.76 -25.72
C ILE A 42 10.16 -24.42 -25.24
N THR A 43 9.75 -25.49 -25.88
CA THR A 43 8.57 -26.27 -25.50
C THR A 43 9.01 -27.44 -24.63
N VAL A 44 8.48 -27.52 -23.42
CA VAL A 44 8.80 -28.62 -22.52
C VAL A 44 7.94 -29.84 -22.87
N ASP A 45 8.37 -30.63 -23.85
CA ASP A 45 7.66 -31.82 -24.33
C ASP A 45 8.51 -33.12 -24.25
N GLY A 46 9.73 -33.01 -23.77
CA GLY A 46 10.66 -34.11 -23.60
C GLY A 46 11.40 -34.48 -24.89
N VAL A 47 11.33 -33.66 -25.95
CA VAL A 47 11.94 -33.91 -27.24
C VAL A 47 12.72 -32.68 -27.69
N ALA A 48 14.04 -32.80 -27.76
CA ALA A 48 14.96 -31.73 -28.20
C ALA A 48 14.80 -31.34 -29.65
N LYS A 49 13.75 -30.60 -30.00
CA LYS A 49 13.43 -30.20 -31.38
C LYS A 49 14.00 -28.82 -31.74
N GLU A 50 14.10 -27.96 -30.77
CA GLU A 50 14.47 -26.54 -30.95
C GLU A 50 15.93 -26.41 -31.41
N ALA A 51 16.14 -25.52 -32.36
CA ALA A 51 17.48 -25.30 -32.93
C ALA A 51 18.44 -24.73 -31.86
N ALA A 52 17.93 -24.01 -30.87
CA ALA A 52 18.71 -23.43 -29.77
C ALA A 52 19.53 -24.47 -29.00
N TRP A 53 19.05 -25.72 -28.85
CA TRP A 53 19.79 -26.76 -28.13
C TRP A 53 21.11 -27.14 -28.81
N LYS A 54 21.27 -26.86 -30.11
CA LYS A 54 22.52 -27.11 -30.82
C LYS A 54 23.65 -26.15 -30.42
N ALA A 55 23.29 -24.96 -29.96
CA ALA A 55 24.25 -23.96 -29.50
C ALA A 55 24.72 -24.21 -28.06
N ALA A 56 23.99 -25.02 -27.27
CA ALA A 56 24.30 -25.27 -25.90
C ALA A 56 25.38 -26.33 -25.71
N GLN A 57 26.40 -26.00 -24.94
CA GLN A 57 27.47 -26.92 -24.55
C GLN A 57 26.94 -28.04 -23.64
N ALA A 58 27.36 -29.27 -23.84
CA ALA A 58 26.95 -30.38 -22.99
C ALA A 58 27.80 -30.46 -21.72
N VAL A 59 27.13 -30.52 -20.57
CA VAL A 59 27.71 -30.91 -19.27
C VAL A 59 27.67 -32.42 -19.19
N ALA A 60 28.81 -33.06 -19.05
CA ALA A 60 28.86 -34.51 -18.86
C ALA A 60 28.67 -34.87 -17.38
N GLY A 61 27.72 -35.76 -17.10
CA GLY A 61 27.55 -36.38 -15.78
C GLY A 61 28.41 -37.67 -15.63
N PRO A 62 28.49 -38.21 -14.43
CA PRO A 62 29.16 -39.49 -14.19
C PRO A 62 28.45 -40.58 -15.03
N SER A 63 29.22 -41.47 -15.57
CA SER A 63 28.68 -42.68 -16.21
C SER A 63 28.16 -43.63 -15.13
N ALA A 64 26.88 -43.99 -15.22
CA ALA A 64 26.34 -45.02 -14.32
C ALA A 64 26.97 -46.37 -14.65
N ALA A 65 27.60 -46.96 -13.66
CA ALA A 65 27.97 -48.37 -13.72
C ALA A 65 26.70 -49.24 -13.42
N SER A 66 25.88 -49.51 -14.42
CA SER A 66 24.85 -50.53 -14.30
C SER A 66 25.49 -51.87 -14.70
N GLY A 67 25.73 -52.74 -13.71
CA GLY A 67 26.03 -54.14 -14.01
C GLY A 67 24.80 -54.82 -14.58
N ASP A 68 24.86 -55.33 -15.82
CA ASP A 68 23.89 -56.24 -16.37
C ASP A 68 24.11 -57.62 -15.69
N ARG A 69 23.17 -58.60 -15.89
CA ARG A 69 23.24 -59.95 -15.29
C ARG A 69 24.48 -60.75 -15.72
N ASP A 70 25.29 -60.28 -16.66
CA ASP A 70 26.48 -60.89 -17.21
C ASP A 70 27.79 -60.16 -16.86
N GLY A 71 27.76 -59.11 -15.98
CA GLY A 71 28.94 -58.48 -15.44
C GLY A 71 29.70 -57.56 -16.41
N GLN A 72 29.14 -57.13 -17.52
CA GLN A 72 29.69 -56.06 -18.38
C GLN A 72 29.13 -54.71 -17.93
N ALA A 73 30.02 -53.81 -17.47
CA ALA A 73 29.64 -52.44 -17.16
C ALA A 73 29.35 -51.67 -18.46
N LEU A 74 28.06 -51.50 -18.78
CA LEU A 74 27.63 -50.52 -19.78
C LEU A 74 27.82 -49.14 -19.17
N GLN A 75 28.83 -48.42 -19.67
CA GLN A 75 29.02 -46.97 -19.33
C GLN A 75 27.89 -46.16 -20.02
N ALA A 76 26.77 -46.05 -19.34
CA ALA A 76 25.65 -45.23 -19.83
C ALA A 76 25.93 -43.73 -19.57
N ALA A 77 26.25 -43.00 -20.61
CA ALA A 77 26.52 -41.56 -20.52
C ALA A 77 25.27 -40.74 -20.17
N THR A 78 25.43 -39.77 -19.31
CA THR A 78 24.41 -38.76 -19.01
C THR A 78 24.97 -37.40 -19.38
N ARG A 79 24.18 -36.60 -20.10
CA ARG A 79 24.57 -35.24 -20.51
C ARG A 79 23.43 -34.27 -20.21
N ALA A 80 23.78 -33.02 -19.86
CA ALA A 80 22.82 -31.93 -19.76
C ALA A 80 23.28 -30.76 -20.64
N ARG A 81 22.33 -30.07 -21.26
CA ARG A 81 22.54 -28.81 -21.96
C ARG A 81 21.69 -27.75 -21.29
N LEU A 82 22.24 -26.55 -21.10
CA LEU A 82 21.53 -25.44 -20.48
C LEU A 82 21.42 -24.28 -21.45
N LEU A 83 20.23 -23.67 -21.47
CA LEU A 83 19.90 -22.45 -22.19
C LEU A 83 19.19 -21.52 -21.22
N TRP A 84 19.30 -20.23 -21.44
CA TRP A 84 18.53 -19.30 -20.65
C TRP A 84 17.74 -18.33 -21.52
N THR A 85 16.58 -17.93 -21.01
CA THR A 85 15.74 -16.86 -21.51
C THR A 85 15.62 -15.79 -20.46
N ARG A 86 14.93 -14.71 -20.74
CA ARG A 86 14.65 -13.68 -19.73
C ARG A 86 13.79 -14.17 -18.56
N GLU A 87 12.97 -15.19 -18.79
CA GLU A 87 12.04 -15.74 -17.80
C GLU A 87 12.54 -16.98 -17.07
N ASP A 88 13.27 -17.83 -17.79
CA ASP A 88 13.50 -19.20 -17.34
C ASP A 88 14.95 -19.65 -17.65
N LEU A 89 15.44 -20.55 -16.84
CA LEU A 89 16.55 -21.45 -17.17
C LEU A 89 15.97 -22.75 -17.73
N HIS A 90 16.40 -23.14 -18.91
CA HIS A 90 16.01 -24.39 -19.56
C HIS A 90 17.14 -25.40 -19.48
N CYS A 91 16.80 -26.65 -19.21
CA CYS A 91 17.76 -27.75 -19.16
C CYS A 91 17.22 -28.93 -19.96
N LEU A 92 18.01 -29.40 -20.93
CA LEU A 92 17.81 -30.66 -21.63
C LEU A 92 18.75 -31.69 -21.04
N ILE A 93 18.21 -32.81 -20.57
CA ILE A 93 18.95 -33.95 -20.05
C ILE A 93 18.82 -35.11 -21.03
N GLU A 94 19.93 -35.72 -21.42
CA GLU A 94 20.02 -36.87 -22.31
C GLU A 94 20.68 -38.04 -21.59
N CYS A 95 19.99 -39.15 -21.49
CA CYS A 95 20.46 -40.37 -20.83
C CYS A 95 20.58 -41.52 -21.81
N ASP A 96 21.73 -42.16 -21.88
CA ASP A 96 21.94 -43.40 -22.59
C ASP A 96 21.52 -44.58 -21.66
N GLY A 97 20.85 -45.59 -22.22
CA GLY A 97 20.30 -46.73 -21.48
C GLY A 97 19.03 -46.36 -20.69
N VAL A 98 18.32 -47.37 -20.26
CA VAL A 98 17.09 -47.28 -19.49
C VAL A 98 17.15 -48.24 -18.30
N ALA A 99 17.02 -47.77 -17.09
CA ALA A 99 16.89 -48.59 -15.87
C ALA A 99 15.54 -48.37 -15.21
N PRO A 100 14.97 -49.36 -14.53
CA PRO A 100 13.80 -49.13 -13.66
C PRO A 100 14.16 -48.08 -12.61
N ASP A 101 13.25 -47.13 -12.38
CA ASP A 101 13.42 -46.03 -11.44
C ASP A 101 14.61 -45.10 -11.71
N ASP A 102 15.04 -45.00 -12.96
CA ASP A 102 16.13 -44.11 -13.37
C ASP A 102 15.80 -42.64 -13.11
N CYS A 103 16.71 -41.96 -12.48
CA CYS A 103 16.58 -40.54 -12.20
C CYS A 103 17.90 -39.79 -12.35
N VAL A 104 17.79 -38.49 -12.69
CA VAL A 104 18.93 -37.60 -12.82
C VAL A 104 18.77 -36.46 -11.83
N THR A 105 19.89 -36.08 -11.21
CA THR A 105 19.96 -34.96 -10.29
C THR A 105 20.79 -33.85 -10.92
N LEU A 106 20.17 -32.68 -11.15
CA LEU A 106 20.84 -31.44 -11.53
C LEU A 106 21.05 -30.59 -10.29
N VAL A 107 22.28 -30.19 -10.02
CA VAL A 107 22.66 -29.29 -8.93
C VAL A 107 23.11 -27.96 -9.50
N LEU A 108 22.54 -26.85 -9.01
CA LEU A 108 22.90 -25.48 -9.37
C LEU A 108 23.29 -24.70 -8.13
N ARG A 109 24.48 -24.13 -8.09
CA ARG A 109 24.97 -23.27 -7.02
C ARG A 109 25.21 -21.86 -7.56
N PRO A 110 24.33 -20.88 -7.26
CA PRO A 110 24.43 -19.52 -7.77
C PRO A 110 25.60 -18.69 -7.19
N ASP A 111 26.09 -19.05 -6.02
CA ASP A 111 27.20 -18.35 -5.35
C ASP A 111 28.20 -19.36 -4.82
N ALA A 112 29.39 -19.39 -5.45
CA ALA A 112 30.48 -20.32 -5.05
C ALA A 112 30.99 -20.08 -3.62
N ALA A 113 30.79 -18.89 -3.06
CA ALA A 113 31.20 -18.55 -1.69
C ALA A 113 30.20 -19.08 -0.63
N ARG A 114 29.02 -19.59 -1.04
CA ARG A 114 27.99 -20.08 -0.15
C ARG A 114 27.78 -21.59 -0.33
N PRO A 115 27.46 -22.34 0.73
CA PRO A 115 27.16 -23.76 0.61
C PRO A 115 25.77 -24.06 0.01
N GLU A 116 24.86 -23.06 0.02
CA GLU A 116 23.49 -23.25 -0.45
C GLU A 116 23.45 -23.53 -1.95
N HIS A 117 22.67 -24.55 -2.33
CA HIS A 117 22.49 -24.94 -3.73
C HIS A 117 21.08 -25.47 -3.98
N TYR A 118 20.67 -25.39 -5.24
CA TYR A 118 19.39 -25.94 -5.70
C TYR A 118 19.62 -27.30 -6.33
N ARG A 119 18.74 -28.24 -5.99
CA ARG A 119 18.80 -29.61 -6.47
C ARG A 119 17.48 -29.98 -7.14
N PHE A 120 17.53 -30.32 -8.42
CA PHE A 120 16.40 -30.77 -9.22
C PHE A 120 16.57 -32.25 -9.54
N ARG A 121 15.67 -33.11 -9.11
CA ARG A 121 15.66 -34.54 -9.43
C ARG A 121 14.56 -34.82 -10.44
N VAL A 122 14.91 -35.40 -11.56
CA VAL A 122 14.00 -35.73 -12.64
C VAL A 122 13.97 -37.24 -12.80
N SER A 123 12.79 -37.84 -12.71
CA SER A 123 12.59 -39.26 -12.95
C SER A 123 12.23 -39.52 -14.41
N MET A 124 12.56 -40.66 -14.92
CA MET A 124 12.19 -41.12 -16.28
C MET A 124 10.65 -41.12 -16.46
N ALA A 125 9.88 -41.27 -15.38
CA ALA A 125 8.43 -41.22 -15.40
C ALA A 125 7.83 -39.81 -15.57
N GLY A 126 8.67 -38.75 -15.64
CA GLY A 126 8.25 -37.38 -15.88
C GLY A 126 8.05 -36.52 -14.61
N GLY A 127 8.32 -37.07 -13.44
CA GLY A 127 8.24 -36.29 -12.19
C GLY A 127 9.51 -35.51 -11.92
N VAL A 128 9.38 -34.20 -11.55
CA VAL A 128 10.48 -33.39 -11.03
C VAL A 128 10.24 -33.05 -9.57
N THR A 129 11.29 -33.18 -8.76
CA THR A 129 11.33 -32.63 -7.39
C THR A 129 12.45 -31.60 -7.32
N ALA A 130 12.19 -30.49 -6.64
CA ALA A 130 13.17 -29.43 -6.45
C ALA A 130 13.38 -29.18 -4.97
N ASP A 131 14.62 -29.12 -4.56
CA ASP A 131 15.02 -28.86 -3.18
C ASP A 131 16.01 -27.69 -3.12
N LEU A 132 15.91 -26.83 -2.10
CA LEU A 132 16.99 -25.95 -1.68
C LEU A 132 17.72 -26.60 -0.50
N VAL A 133 19.01 -26.85 -0.66
CA VAL A 133 19.87 -27.42 0.38
C VAL A 133 20.68 -26.30 1.01
N GLU A 134 20.42 -26.00 2.29
CA GLU A 134 21.04 -24.88 3.02
C GLU A 134 22.30 -25.29 3.81
N ALA A 135 22.44 -26.56 4.11
CA ALA A 135 23.63 -27.11 4.74
C ALA A 135 23.78 -28.61 4.39
N PRO A 136 25.00 -29.17 4.43
CA PRO A 136 25.28 -30.56 4.01
C PRO A 136 24.46 -31.64 4.74
N ALA A 137 23.85 -31.33 5.89
CA ALA A 137 23.09 -32.26 6.73
C ALA A 137 21.61 -31.93 6.88
N ALA A 138 21.11 -30.88 6.23
CA ALA A 138 19.71 -30.48 6.34
C ALA A 138 18.87 -31.21 5.28
N ALA A 139 17.70 -31.72 5.67
CA ALA A 139 16.69 -32.17 4.72
C ALA A 139 16.28 -30.98 3.85
N GLY A 140 16.38 -31.10 2.51
CA GLY A 140 16.03 -30.03 1.58
C GLY A 140 14.57 -29.63 1.73
N VAL A 141 14.31 -28.33 1.51
CA VAL A 141 12.94 -27.79 1.46
C VAL A 141 12.36 -28.11 0.09
N GLY A 142 11.53 -29.17 -0.02
CA GLY A 142 10.99 -29.66 -1.27
C GLY A 142 9.81 -28.84 -1.81
N GLY A 143 9.75 -28.69 -3.14
CA GLY A 143 8.60 -28.07 -3.80
C GLY A 143 8.50 -28.45 -5.28
N ARG A 144 7.46 -29.21 -5.65
CA ARG A 144 7.17 -29.62 -7.03
C ARG A 144 6.87 -28.46 -8.00
N PHE A 145 6.66 -27.26 -7.51
CA PHE A 145 6.23 -26.08 -8.27
C PHE A 145 7.37 -25.18 -8.73
N TRP A 146 8.61 -25.55 -8.47
CA TRP A 146 9.79 -24.75 -8.86
C TRP A 146 10.26 -25.02 -10.28
N ALA A 147 9.82 -26.13 -10.89
CA ALA A 147 10.19 -26.47 -12.25
C ALA A 147 9.08 -27.23 -12.95
N GLU A 148 8.98 -27.07 -14.27
CA GLU A 148 8.19 -27.93 -15.14
C GLU A 148 9.13 -28.91 -15.82
N SER A 149 8.68 -30.15 -16.05
CA SER A 149 9.43 -31.15 -16.77
C SER A 149 8.53 -31.98 -17.65
N ALA A 150 9.09 -32.43 -18.79
CA ALA A 150 8.54 -33.49 -19.62
C ALA A 150 9.65 -34.44 -19.97
N THR A 151 9.29 -35.72 -20.10
CA THR A 151 10.25 -36.78 -20.51
C THR A 151 9.80 -37.44 -21.82
N GLY A 152 10.76 -37.76 -22.63
CA GLY A 152 10.57 -38.49 -23.91
C GLY A 152 11.46 -39.73 -23.99
N ARG A 153 11.07 -40.71 -24.84
CA ARG A 153 11.93 -41.85 -25.20
C ARG A 153 12.80 -41.48 -26.39
N ARG A 154 14.06 -41.87 -26.35
CA ARG A 154 15.01 -41.73 -27.43
C ARG A 154 15.12 -43.05 -28.21
N ASP A 155 14.87 -43.01 -29.52
CA ASP A 155 14.94 -44.17 -30.38
C ASP A 155 16.40 -44.66 -30.61
N ALA A 156 16.53 -45.94 -30.78
CA ALA A 156 17.80 -46.66 -30.98
C ALA A 156 18.66 -46.18 -32.16
N ALA A 157 18.10 -45.41 -33.11
CA ALA A 157 18.80 -44.97 -34.32
C ALA A 157 19.87 -43.87 -34.08
N ALA A 158 19.88 -43.20 -32.94
CA ALA A 158 20.79 -42.06 -32.68
C ALA A 158 21.84 -42.30 -31.56
N GLY A 159 22.12 -43.56 -31.21
CA GLY A 159 23.16 -43.87 -30.21
C GLY A 159 22.76 -44.88 -29.12
N GLY A 160 21.72 -45.67 -29.34
CA GLY A 160 21.21 -46.66 -28.38
C GLY A 160 19.94 -46.24 -27.65
N PRO A 161 19.21 -47.20 -27.04
CA PRO A 161 17.98 -46.87 -26.29
C PRO A 161 18.31 -45.97 -25.10
N GLY A 162 17.53 -44.89 -24.92
CA GLY A 162 17.72 -43.94 -23.86
C GLY A 162 16.45 -43.14 -23.59
N TRP A 163 16.56 -42.12 -22.75
CA TRP A 163 15.50 -41.17 -22.46
C TRP A 163 16.03 -39.76 -22.41
N THR A 164 15.13 -38.81 -22.58
CA THR A 164 15.39 -37.38 -22.50
C THR A 164 14.46 -36.75 -21.48
N ALA A 165 14.89 -35.67 -20.87
CA ALA A 165 14.03 -34.81 -20.07
C ALA A 165 14.32 -33.33 -20.38
N GLU A 166 13.26 -32.56 -20.50
CA GLU A 166 13.33 -31.12 -20.58
C GLU A 166 12.79 -30.51 -19.30
N LEU A 167 13.51 -29.54 -18.77
CA LEU A 167 13.09 -28.74 -17.59
C LEU A 167 13.02 -27.28 -17.96
N ARG A 168 12.00 -26.61 -17.43
CA ARG A 168 11.88 -25.17 -17.39
C ARG A 168 11.88 -24.73 -15.93
N ILE A 169 12.87 -23.96 -15.53
CA ILE A 169 13.06 -23.46 -14.16
C ILE A 169 12.92 -21.94 -14.22
N PRO A 170 11.81 -21.37 -13.76
CA PRO A 170 11.62 -19.93 -13.74
C PRO A 170 12.63 -19.26 -12.79
N TRP A 171 13.16 -18.10 -13.18
CA TRP A 171 14.17 -17.38 -12.36
C TRP A 171 13.72 -17.11 -10.94
N ILE A 172 12.40 -16.97 -10.71
CA ILE A 172 11.85 -16.82 -9.37
C ILE A 172 12.11 -18.05 -8.47
N ALA A 173 12.39 -19.22 -9.02
CA ALA A 173 12.79 -20.38 -8.22
C ALA A 173 14.09 -20.17 -7.46
N PHE A 174 14.95 -19.27 -7.96
CA PHE A 174 16.24 -18.93 -7.35
C PHE A 174 16.16 -17.72 -6.39
N PHE A 175 15.01 -17.49 -5.80
CA PHE A 175 14.69 -16.29 -5.01
C PHE A 175 15.61 -16.04 -3.79
N ARG A 176 16.25 -17.08 -3.27
CA ARG A 176 17.17 -16.93 -2.14
C ARG A 176 18.59 -16.53 -2.52
N THR A 177 18.91 -16.58 -3.80
CA THR A 177 20.27 -16.41 -4.29
C THR A 177 20.47 -15.33 -5.33
N ARG A 178 19.50 -14.52 -5.67
CA ARG A 178 19.52 -13.37 -6.60
C ARG A 178 18.61 -13.51 -7.84
N GLY A 179 17.87 -14.61 -8.01
CA GLY A 179 17.01 -14.78 -9.18
C GLY A 179 17.82 -15.00 -10.48
N ARG A 180 17.47 -14.28 -11.54
CA ARG A 180 18.19 -14.36 -12.82
C ARG A 180 19.64 -13.86 -12.66
N PRO A 181 20.63 -14.57 -13.21
CA PRO A 181 22.03 -14.13 -13.15
C PRO A 181 22.25 -12.86 -14.01
N ASP A 182 23.21 -12.04 -13.59
CA ASP A 182 23.73 -10.96 -14.42
C ASP A 182 24.45 -11.54 -15.65
N VAL A 183 24.54 -10.76 -16.73
CA VAL A 183 25.33 -11.13 -17.90
C VAL A 183 26.79 -11.36 -17.51
N GLY A 184 27.32 -12.52 -17.86
CA GLY A 184 28.67 -12.92 -17.49
C GLY A 184 28.81 -13.47 -16.07
N ALA A 185 27.69 -13.59 -15.30
CA ALA A 185 27.73 -14.25 -14.02
C ALA A 185 28.18 -15.70 -14.15
N GLU A 186 28.88 -16.17 -13.13
CA GLU A 186 29.34 -17.55 -13.04
C GLU A 186 28.66 -18.26 -11.87
N TRP A 187 27.94 -19.31 -12.19
CA TRP A 187 27.36 -20.26 -11.24
C TRP A 187 28.20 -21.54 -11.23
N SER A 188 27.80 -22.51 -10.46
CA SER A 188 28.33 -23.85 -10.55
C SER A 188 27.22 -24.85 -10.85
N VAL A 189 27.52 -25.83 -11.70
CA VAL A 189 26.59 -26.89 -12.13
C VAL A 189 27.20 -28.26 -11.92
N ALA A 190 26.37 -29.20 -11.51
CA ALA A 190 26.76 -30.61 -11.49
C ALA A 190 25.56 -31.49 -11.90
N LEU A 191 25.88 -32.66 -12.45
CA LEU A 191 24.92 -33.64 -12.92
C LEU A 191 25.22 -34.99 -12.27
N GLY A 192 24.22 -35.61 -11.65
CA GLY A 192 24.31 -36.95 -11.09
C GLY A 192 23.26 -37.85 -11.69
N ARG A 193 23.51 -39.21 -11.71
CA ARG A 193 22.53 -40.21 -12.09
C ARG A 193 22.45 -41.30 -11.04
N GLY A 194 21.20 -41.69 -10.68
CA GLY A 194 20.96 -42.70 -9.64
C GLY A 194 20.60 -42.05 -8.27
N GLY A 195 20.11 -42.83 -7.34
CA GLY A 195 19.12 -42.42 -6.36
C GLY A 195 19.57 -41.74 -5.08
N SER A 196 20.80 -41.38 -4.74
CA SER A 196 21.03 -40.75 -3.41
C SER A 196 22.31 -39.97 -3.18
N SER A 197 23.30 -40.02 -4.05
CA SER A 197 24.52 -39.24 -3.83
C SER A 197 24.50 -37.91 -4.58
N GLU A 198 24.90 -36.86 -3.90
CA GLU A 198 25.19 -35.57 -4.55
C GLU A 198 26.39 -35.73 -5.48
N PRO A 199 26.40 -35.07 -6.63
CA PRO A 199 27.58 -35.09 -7.52
C PRO A 199 28.81 -34.47 -6.79
N GLU A 200 29.92 -35.16 -6.85
CA GLU A 200 31.15 -34.79 -6.14
C GLU A 200 31.89 -33.59 -6.75
N SER A 201 31.63 -33.26 -8.03
CA SER A 201 32.30 -32.15 -8.71
C SER A 201 31.33 -31.16 -9.33
N LEU A 202 31.50 -29.86 -9.02
CA LEU A 202 30.80 -28.74 -9.58
C LEU A 202 31.67 -28.11 -10.70
N LEU A 203 31.10 -27.90 -11.87
CA LEU A 203 31.72 -27.20 -13.00
C LEU A 203 31.26 -25.74 -13.03
N PRO A 204 32.13 -24.79 -13.39
CA PRO A 204 31.70 -23.41 -13.62
C PRO A 204 30.71 -23.32 -14.77
N LEU A 205 29.58 -22.60 -14.55
CA LEU A 205 28.54 -22.32 -15.53
C LEU A 205 28.51 -20.81 -15.80
N ARG A 206 28.86 -20.38 -16.99
CA ARG A 206 28.88 -18.97 -17.36
C ARG A 206 27.70 -18.61 -18.26
N PHE A 207 26.95 -17.57 -17.90
CA PHE A 207 25.82 -17.09 -18.69
C PHE A 207 26.31 -16.16 -19.79
N ALA A 208 26.02 -16.54 -21.05
CA ALA A 208 26.34 -15.70 -22.21
C ALA A 208 25.47 -14.43 -22.21
N ALA A 209 26.00 -13.38 -22.85
CA ALA A 209 25.25 -12.14 -23.02
C ALA A 209 23.97 -12.39 -23.83
N ASP A 210 22.88 -11.72 -23.44
CA ASP A 210 21.71 -11.53 -24.28
C ASP A 210 22.13 -10.70 -25.51
N PRO A 211 22.07 -11.24 -26.72
CA PRO A 211 22.48 -10.53 -27.92
C PRO A 211 21.45 -9.53 -28.42
N SER A 212 20.28 -9.45 -27.76
CA SER A 212 19.21 -8.54 -28.18
C SER A 212 19.76 -7.11 -28.37
N PRO A 213 19.43 -6.44 -29.46
CA PRO A 213 19.90 -5.09 -29.68
C PRO A 213 19.47 -4.22 -28.50
N ARG A 214 20.43 -3.51 -27.93
CA ARG A 214 20.14 -2.53 -26.89
C ARG A 214 19.25 -1.45 -27.52
N PRO A 215 18.00 -1.29 -27.06
CA PRO A 215 17.01 -0.48 -27.77
C PRO A 215 17.32 1.02 -27.75
N PHE A 216 18.40 1.43 -27.10
CA PHE A 216 18.80 2.82 -26.98
C PHE A 216 20.27 2.98 -27.39
N GLY A 217 20.55 4.03 -28.13
CA GLY A 217 21.90 4.58 -28.21
C GLY A 217 22.44 5.00 -26.83
N ILE A 218 21.62 4.95 -25.80
CA ILE A 218 21.97 5.24 -24.42
C ILE A 218 22.48 3.97 -23.74
N ALA A 219 23.81 3.82 -23.73
CA ALA A 219 24.47 2.66 -23.12
C ALA A 219 24.57 2.74 -21.59
N VAL A 220 24.18 3.85 -20.97
CA VAL A 220 24.43 4.14 -19.56
C VAL A 220 23.21 4.83 -18.95
N ARG A 221 22.89 4.50 -17.70
CA ARG A 221 21.93 5.23 -16.88
C ARG A 221 22.19 6.74 -16.98
N PRO A 222 21.16 7.58 -17.28
CA PRO A 222 21.31 9.02 -17.27
C PRO A 222 21.73 9.50 -15.88
N GLN A 223 22.67 10.42 -15.82
CA GLN A 223 23.03 11.08 -14.57
C GLN A 223 21.86 11.91 -14.06
N SER A 224 21.60 11.85 -12.76
CA SER A 224 20.54 12.65 -12.13
C SER A 224 20.83 14.15 -12.32
N PRO A 225 19.85 14.93 -12.80
CA PRO A 225 20.05 16.37 -12.94
C PRO A 225 20.09 17.05 -11.56
N ALA A 226 20.91 18.07 -11.47
CA ALA A 226 20.96 18.95 -10.30
C ALA A 226 19.73 19.89 -10.31
N HIS A 227 18.61 19.43 -9.74
CA HIS A 227 17.41 20.25 -9.58
C HIS A 227 17.36 20.94 -8.21
N ARG A 228 16.53 21.99 -8.10
CA ARG A 228 16.32 22.79 -6.88
C ARG A 228 14.98 22.53 -6.21
N VAL A 229 14.20 21.58 -6.71
CA VAL A 229 12.91 21.18 -6.12
C VAL A 229 13.19 20.34 -4.89
N GLN A 230 13.28 21.02 -3.74
CA GLN A 230 13.59 20.40 -2.45
C GLN A 230 12.87 21.17 -1.34
N GLY A 231 12.39 20.49 -0.32
CA GLY A 231 11.66 21.10 0.78
C GLY A 231 10.25 21.55 0.38
N SER A 232 9.75 22.59 1.02
CA SER A 232 8.41 23.16 0.80
C SER A 232 8.48 24.68 0.70
N PRO A 233 7.64 25.32 -0.15
CA PRO A 233 7.45 26.76 -0.17
C PRO A 233 6.64 27.26 1.03
N ASP A 234 5.85 26.35 1.62
CA ASP A 234 4.96 26.67 2.72
C ASP A 234 5.71 26.57 4.06
N PRO A 235 5.41 27.43 5.05
CA PRO A 235 6.06 27.34 6.35
C PRO A 235 5.76 25.97 6.96
N PRO A 236 6.78 25.27 7.49
CA PRO A 236 6.55 23.96 8.09
C PRO A 236 5.69 24.08 9.34
N PRO A 237 4.83 23.10 9.63
CA PRO A 237 4.08 23.05 10.88
C PRO A 237 4.98 23.18 12.09
N PRO A 238 4.51 23.83 13.18
CA PRO A 238 5.36 24.20 14.34
C PRO A 238 5.83 23.01 15.17
N TYR A 239 5.24 21.83 14.97
CA TYR A 239 5.55 20.61 15.72
C TYR A 239 5.98 19.47 14.81
N VAL A 240 6.65 18.50 15.43
CA VAL A 240 6.99 17.18 14.87
C VAL A 240 6.72 16.11 15.91
N VAL A 241 6.78 14.84 15.50
CA VAL A 241 6.62 13.69 16.39
C VAL A 241 7.92 12.94 16.59
N GLU A 242 8.19 12.52 17.83
CA GLU A 242 9.34 11.68 18.20
C GLU A 242 8.86 10.43 18.93
N PRO A 243 9.48 9.26 18.73
CA PRO A 243 9.15 8.07 19.50
C PRO A 243 9.27 8.34 21.01
N ALA A 244 8.20 8.06 21.77
CA ALA A 244 8.22 8.24 23.24
C ALA A 244 9.03 7.14 23.94
N PHE A 245 9.05 5.91 23.36
CA PHE A 245 9.68 4.72 23.90
C PHE A 245 10.53 4.02 22.84
N PRO A 246 11.67 4.60 22.41
CA PRO A 246 12.43 4.11 21.25
C PRO A 246 13.02 2.70 21.45
N GLN A 247 13.16 2.22 22.69
CA GLN A 247 13.72 0.91 23.02
C GLN A 247 12.65 -0.16 23.32
N ALA A 248 11.39 0.22 23.48
CA ALA A 248 10.30 -0.69 23.85
C ALA A 248 9.71 -1.48 22.67
N ASN A 249 10.01 -1.09 21.42
CA ASN A 249 9.51 -1.73 20.20
C ASN A 249 7.99 -1.97 20.21
N LEU A 250 7.24 -0.94 20.64
CA LEU A 250 5.79 -0.96 20.67
C LEU A 250 5.25 -1.00 19.24
N LYS A 251 4.13 -1.71 19.03
CA LYS A 251 3.52 -1.87 17.71
C LYS A 251 2.01 -1.84 17.81
N ASN A 252 1.37 -1.32 16.76
CA ASN A 252 -0.09 -1.33 16.57
C ASN A 252 -0.83 -0.82 17.81
N VAL A 253 -0.44 0.35 18.29
CA VAL A 253 -1.04 0.93 19.50
C VAL A 253 -2.33 1.67 19.13
N ILE A 254 -3.45 1.26 19.73
CA ILE A 254 -4.78 1.83 19.48
C ILE A 254 -5.11 2.95 20.47
N PHE A 255 -4.65 2.81 21.70
CA PHE A 255 -5.01 3.72 22.81
C PHE A 255 -3.91 3.76 23.86
N VAL A 256 -3.77 4.89 24.53
CA VAL A 256 -2.87 5.05 25.70
C VAL A 256 -3.52 5.98 26.72
N CYS A 257 -3.29 5.71 28.00
CA CYS A 257 -3.69 6.60 29.09
C CYS A 257 -2.77 6.46 30.31
N PRO A 258 -2.57 7.52 31.12
CA PRO A 258 -1.83 7.43 32.38
C PRO A 258 -2.61 6.61 33.40
N GLN A 259 -1.91 5.76 34.17
CA GLN A 259 -2.49 5.03 35.28
C GLN A 259 -2.48 5.88 36.52
N PRO A 260 -3.63 6.18 37.14
CA PRO A 260 -3.69 7.01 38.39
C PRO A 260 -2.88 6.37 39.52
N GLY A 261 -2.18 7.22 40.30
CA GLY A 261 -1.42 6.78 41.47
C GLY A 261 -0.15 6.00 41.17
N SER A 262 0.31 5.99 39.92
CA SER A 262 1.52 5.30 39.48
C SER A 262 2.35 6.17 38.54
N ASP A 263 3.54 5.67 38.17
CA ASP A 263 4.42 6.22 37.15
C ASP A 263 4.29 5.44 35.79
N ARG A 264 3.13 4.85 35.53
CA ARG A 264 2.93 3.94 34.41
C ARG A 264 1.82 4.38 33.48
N LEU A 265 1.94 3.97 32.21
CA LEU A 265 0.91 4.12 31.20
C LEU A 265 0.27 2.77 30.90
N LEU A 266 -1.06 2.73 30.79
CA LEU A 266 -1.78 1.63 30.15
C LEU A 266 -1.92 1.92 28.66
N PHE A 267 -1.77 0.89 27.84
CA PHE A 267 -2.03 1.01 26.42
C PHE A 267 -2.70 -0.24 25.85
N ILE A 268 -3.46 -0.05 24.80
CA ILE A 268 -4.08 -1.12 24.01
C ILE A 268 -3.27 -1.30 22.75
N SER A 269 -2.91 -2.54 22.44
CA SER A 269 -2.26 -2.89 21.18
C SER A 269 -2.91 -4.12 20.58
N ASP A 270 -2.96 -4.16 19.26
CA ASP A 270 -3.44 -5.31 18.50
C ASP A 270 -2.27 -6.13 17.94
N THR A 271 -2.50 -7.42 17.70
CA THR A 271 -1.58 -8.27 16.97
C THR A 271 -2.16 -8.50 15.58
N PHE A 272 -1.53 -7.90 14.57
CA PHE A 272 -1.99 -8.01 13.18
C PHE A 272 -2.16 -9.48 12.75
N GLY A 273 -3.31 -9.81 12.18
CA GLY A 273 -3.67 -11.17 11.76
C GLY A 273 -4.26 -12.06 12.86
N THR A 274 -4.37 -11.56 14.08
CA THR A 274 -5.20 -12.14 15.14
C THR A 274 -6.31 -11.13 15.46
N THR A 275 -7.46 -11.64 15.84
CA THR A 275 -8.67 -10.81 16.07
C THR A 275 -8.80 -10.37 17.53
N ALA A 276 -7.70 -10.29 18.27
CA ALA A 276 -7.75 -9.93 19.68
C ALA A 276 -6.66 -8.95 20.09
N SER A 277 -7.09 -7.88 20.73
CA SER A 277 -6.22 -6.84 21.29
C SER A 277 -5.81 -7.15 22.74
N ARG A 278 -4.69 -6.57 23.16
CA ARG A 278 -4.14 -6.72 24.51
C ARG A 278 -4.12 -5.40 25.25
N ILE A 279 -4.47 -5.43 26.53
CA ILE A 279 -4.21 -4.33 27.45
C ILE A 279 -2.86 -4.58 28.09
N ARG A 280 -1.96 -3.61 27.95
CA ARG A 280 -0.57 -3.66 28.41
C ARG A 280 -0.25 -2.44 29.27
N ARG A 281 0.89 -2.53 29.97
CA ARG A 281 1.40 -1.47 30.82
C ARG A 281 2.91 -1.28 30.60
N ILE A 282 3.37 -0.03 30.65
CA ILE A 282 4.77 0.34 30.51
C ILE A 282 5.11 1.47 31.50
N PRO A 283 6.34 1.54 32.09
CA PRO A 283 6.80 2.70 32.82
C PRO A 283 6.84 3.96 31.95
N ASP A 284 6.37 5.09 32.46
CA ASP A 284 6.38 6.37 31.76
C ASP A 284 7.76 7.04 31.80
N ARG A 285 8.75 6.41 31.14
CA ARG A 285 10.12 6.90 31.04
C ARG A 285 10.71 6.54 29.66
N PRO A 286 11.48 7.44 29.02
CA PRO A 286 11.94 7.26 27.63
C PRO A 286 12.89 6.08 27.41
N ASP A 287 13.59 5.62 28.45
CA ASP A 287 14.53 4.50 28.42
C ASP A 287 13.88 3.15 28.71
N ALA A 288 12.53 3.10 28.83
CA ALA A 288 11.81 1.84 28.98
C ALA A 288 12.04 0.93 27.77
N THR A 289 12.24 -0.35 28.04
CA THR A 289 12.56 -1.38 27.05
C THR A 289 11.39 -2.32 26.80
N ALA A 290 11.54 -3.24 25.86
CA ALA A 290 10.54 -4.27 25.60
C ALA A 290 10.31 -5.19 26.82
N ASP A 291 11.32 -5.38 27.65
CA ASP A 291 11.25 -6.22 28.87
C ASP A 291 10.45 -5.54 30.00
N ASP A 292 10.29 -4.21 29.95
CA ASP A 292 9.48 -3.44 30.91
C ASP A 292 7.97 -3.48 30.58
N VAL A 293 7.57 -4.06 29.44
CA VAL A 293 6.18 -4.14 29.00
C VAL A 293 5.48 -5.32 29.66
N GLU A 294 4.47 -5.03 30.46
CA GLU A 294 3.64 -6.03 31.13
C GLU A 294 2.31 -6.24 30.37
N ILE A 295 1.84 -7.48 30.25
CA ILE A 295 0.50 -7.80 29.74
C ILE A 295 -0.44 -7.91 30.93
N LEU A 296 -1.52 -7.11 30.91
CA LEU A 296 -2.55 -7.13 31.96
C LEU A 296 -3.76 -7.96 31.56
N LEU A 297 -4.13 -7.90 30.27
CA LEU A 297 -5.26 -8.65 29.71
C LEU A 297 -4.93 -9.08 28.27
N ASP A 298 -5.18 -10.34 27.94
CA ASP A 298 -5.02 -10.90 26.59
C ASP A 298 -6.18 -11.86 26.26
N ASP A 299 -6.09 -12.51 25.10
CA ASP A 299 -7.12 -13.43 24.58
C ASP A 299 -7.40 -14.63 25.48
N SER A 300 -6.43 -15.03 26.31
CA SER A 300 -6.60 -16.16 27.21
C SER A 300 -7.61 -15.85 28.33
N HIS A 301 -7.74 -14.58 28.65
CA HIS A 301 -8.62 -14.04 29.68
C HIS A 301 -9.97 -13.56 29.16
N ALA A 302 -10.07 -13.27 27.83
CA ALA A 302 -11.33 -12.79 27.27
C ALA A 302 -12.43 -13.87 27.34
N SER A 303 -13.61 -13.49 27.81
CA SER A 303 -14.80 -14.37 27.85
C SER A 303 -15.40 -14.64 26.46
N ARG A 304 -15.00 -13.87 25.47
CA ARG A 304 -15.52 -13.87 24.08
C ARG A 304 -14.41 -14.06 23.06
N VAL A 305 -14.77 -14.48 21.84
CA VAL A 305 -13.85 -14.58 20.71
C VAL A 305 -13.73 -13.23 20.00
N ASN A 306 -12.58 -12.97 19.40
CA ASN A 306 -12.35 -11.80 18.55
C ASN A 306 -12.62 -10.46 19.24
N VAL A 307 -12.19 -10.31 20.50
CA VAL A 307 -12.38 -9.07 21.26
C VAL A 307 -11.36 -8.02 20.83
N VAL A 308 -11.84 -6.85 20.43
CA VAL A 308 -11.00 -5.67 20.16
C VAL A 308 -11.36 -4.59 21.18
N HIS A 309 -10.36 -4.17 21.96
CA HIS A 309 -10.49 -3.08 22.93
C HIS A 309 -10.19 -1.74 22.25
N TYR A 310 -10.94 -0.69 22.61
CA TYR A 310 -10.81 0.63 21.97
C TYR A 310 -10.40 1.73 22.93
N ALA A 311 -10.88 1.71 24.17
CA ALA A 311 -10.62 2.76 25.14
C ALA A 311 -10.62 2.21 26.57
N ILE A 312 -9.93 2.93 27.47
CA ILE A 312 -9.91 2.65 28.92
C ILE A 312 -10.24 3.94 29.64
N ALA A 313 -11.13 3.89 30.62
CA ALA A 313 -11.38 4.96 31.58
C ALA A 313 -11.23 4.45 33.00
N PHE A 314 -10.47 5.17 33.84
CA PHE A 314 -10.40 4.92 35.26
C PHE A 314 -11.57 5.60 35.96
N HIS A 315 -12.17 4.91 36.92
CA HIS A 315 -13.21 5.50 37.73
C HIS A 315 -12.67 6.72 38.53
N PRO A 316 -13.42 7.81 38.72
CA PRO A 316 -12.93 8.97 39.47
C PRO A 316 -12.41 8.62 40.88
N ARG A 317 -13.03 7.63 41.55
CA ARG A 317 -12.61 7.07 42.85
C ARG A 317 -11.79 5.77 42.69
N PHE A 318 -10.94 5.68 41.66
CA PHE A 318 -10.12 4.48 41.39
C PHE A 318 -9.27 4.07 42.60
N ALA A 319 -8.70 5.05 43.30
CA ALA A 319 -7.91 4.79 44.54
C ALA A 319 -8.70 4.04 45.64
N GLU A 320 -10.03 4.10 45.62
CA GLU A 320 -10.91 3.48 46.61
C GLU A 320 -11.49 2.14 46.10
N ASN A 321 -11.95 2.13 44.85
CA ASN A 321 -12.73 1.00 44.30
C ASN A 321 -11.98 0.11 43.30
N GLY A 322 -10.88 0.61 42.74
CA GLY A 322 -10.07 -0.11 41.73
C GLY A 322 -10.79 -0.38 40.40
N TYR A 323 -11.85 0.39 40.08
CA TYR A 323 -12.60 0.11 38.83
C TYR A 323 -11.99 0.78 37.62
N ILE A 324 -11.88 -0.01 36.53
CA ILE A 324 -11.57 0.46 35.17
C ILE A 324 -12.69 0.05 34.23
N TYR A 325 -12.99 0.90 33.26
CA TYR A 325 -14.01 0.69 32.24
C TYR A 325 -13.35 0.59 30.88
N VAL A 326 -13.72 -0.41 30.11
CA VAL A 326 -13.10 -0.74 28.82
C VAL A 326 -14.16 -0.80 27.76
N GLY A 327 -14.08 0.10 26.77
CA GLY A 327 -14.88 0.03 25.56
C GLY A 327 -14.30 -1.03 24.61
N CYS A 328 -15.12 -1.97 24.16
CA CYS A 328 -14.68 -3.03 23.27
C CYS A 328 -15.81 -3.54 22.36
N ASN A 329 -15.42 -4.27 21.33
CA ASN A 329 -16.34 -5.15 20.62
C ASN A 329 -15.91 -6.62 20.81
N GLY A 330 -16.73 -7.56 20.36
CA GLY A 330 -16.40 -8.97 20.38
C GLY A 330 -17.56 -9.83 19.87
N GLY A 331 -17.21 -11.00 19.38
CA GLY A 331 -18.19 -11.99 18.89
C GLY A 331 -18.80 -12.82 20.01
N ALA A 332 -19.22 -14.05 19.66
CA ALA A 332 -19.84 -15.00 20.55
C ALA A 332 -18.99 -15.33 21.80
N ARG A 333 -19.64 -15.70 22.86
CA ARG A 333 -18.97 -16.23 24.06
C ARG A 333 -18.21 -17.51 23.74
N LYS A 334 -17.06 -17.72 24.37
CA LYS A 334 -16.23 -18.92 24.18
C LYS A 334 -16.93 -20.19 24.68
N ASP A 335 -17.83 -20.03 25.66
CA ASP A 335 -18.63 -21.13 26.24
C ASP A 335 -19.95 -21.38 25.49
N ALA A 336 -20.22 -20.74 24.36
CA ALA A 336 -21.41 -20.93 23.56
C ALA A 336 -21.47 -22.37 22.99
N ALA A 337 -22.48 -23.11 23.38
CA ALA A 337 -22.60 -24.54 23.10
C ALA A 337 -23.12 -24.87 21.69
N THR A 338 -23.65 -23.93 20.95
CA THR A 338 -24.26 -24.13 19.63
C THR A 338 -23.75 -23.19 18.56
N ASP A 339 -23.79 -23.63 17.29
CA ASP A 339 -23.44 -22.78 16.14
C ASP A 339 -24.36 -21.55 15.98
N ALA A 340 -25.64 -21.66 16.43
CA ALA A 340 -26.56 -20.53 16.45
C ALA A 340 -26.14 -19.45 17.47
N ALA A 341 -25.59 -19.84 18.63
CA ALA A 341 -25.05 -18.89 19.60
C ALA A 341 -23.70 -18.29 19.17
N ARG A 342 -23.00 -18.94 18.24
CA ARG A 342 -21.81 -18.40 17.57
C ARG A 342 -22.14 -17.41 16.44
N ALA A 343 -23.36 -17.44 15.94
CA ALA A 343 -23.92 -16.54 14.93
C ALA A 343 -24.57 -15.28 15.53
N GLU A 344 -24.36 -14.99 16.82
CA GLU A 344 -24.84 -13.75 17.44
C GLU A 344 -24.33 -12.51 16.66
N PRO A 345 -25.18 -11.48 16.49
CA PRO A 345 -24.75 -10.22 15.90
C PRO A 345 -23.51 -9.67 16.62
N ARG A 346 -22.63 -9.05 15.89
CA ARG A 346 -21.51 -8.34 16.50
C ARG A 346 -22.05 -7.31 17.48
N THR A 347 -21.45 -7.23 18.66
CA THR A 347 -21.94 -6.39 19.75
C THR A 347 -20.78 -5.60 20.33
N SER A 348 -20.89 -4.29 20.33
CA SER A 348 -20.02 -3.42 21.11
C SER A 348 -20.55 -3.27 22.54
N ARG A 349 -19.66 -3.05 23.49
CA ARG A 349 -20.01 -2.99 24.89
C ARG A 349 -18.98 -2.19 25.71
N VAL A 350 -19.38 -1.83 26.92
CA VAL A 350 -18.49 -1.38 27.97
C VAL A 350 -18.38 -2.47 29.01
N LEU A 351 -17.16 -2.90 29.30
CA LEU A 351 -16.84 -3.86 30.35
C LEU A 351 -16.18 -3.11 31.53
N ARG A 352 -16.53 -3.49 32.78
CA ARG A 352 -15.82 -3.05 33.96
C ARG A 352 -14.95 -4.18 34.49
N TYR A 353 -13.71 -3.86 34.84
CA TYR A 353 -12.81 -4.75 35.57
C TYR A 353 -12.38 -4.12 36.88
N ARG A 354 -11.88 -4.94 37.78
CA ARG A 354 -11.24 -4.50 39.00
C ARG A 354 -9.73 -4.61 38.89
N MET A 355 -9.04 -3.57 39.26
CA MET A 355 -7.58 -3.50 39.33
C MET A 355 -7.18 -3.08 40.74
N ASP A 356 -6.11 -3.68 41.29
CA ASP A 356 -5.58 -3.21 42.60
C ASP A 356 -5.19 -1.75 42.47
N PRO A 357 -5.71 -0.86 43.36
CA PRO A 357 -5.39 0.58 43.28
C PRO A 357 -3.97 0.94 43.77
N ALA A 358 -3.27 -0.03 44.35
CA ALA A 358 -1.90 0.07 44.84
C ALA A 358 -1.00 -1.02 44.23
N PRO A 359 0.33 -0.88 44.32
CA PRO A 359 1.24 -1.91 43.81
C PRO A 359 0.93 -3.30 44.39
N PRO A 360 1.01 -4.34 43.56
CA PRO A 360 1.50 -4.40 42.19
C PRO A 360 0.49 -4.05 41.10
N TRP A 361 -0.63 -3.42 41.38
CA TRP A 361 -1.69 -2.98 40.45
C TRP A 361 -2.15 -4.13 39.48
N ARG A 362 -2.50 -5.25 40.07
CA ARG A 362 -2.98 -6.41 39.29
C ARG A 362 -4.40 -6.18 38.79
N LEU A 363 -4.64 -6.42 37.53
CA LEU A 363 -5.98 -6.50 36.98
C LEU A 363 -6.52 -7.89 37.25
N ASP A 364 -7.78 -7.98 37.73
CA ASP A 364 -8.50 -9.24 37.90
C ASP A 364 -9.43 -9.49 36.72
N PRO A 365 -9.07 -10.37 35.76
CA PRO A 365 -9.93 -10.69 34.62
C PRO A 365 -11.25 -11.37 35.01
N ALA A 366 -11.29 -12.06 36.16
CA ALA A 366 -12.50 -12.72 36.63
C ALA A 366 -13.58 -11.76 37.14
N SER A 367 -13.19 -10.50 37.41
CA SER A 367 -14.11 -9.42 37.84
C SER A 367 -14.89 -8.79 36.68
N GLU A 368 -14.79 -9.31 35.46
CA GLU A 368 -15.47 -8.79 34.26
C GLU A 368 -16.96 -8.63 34.51
N THR A 369 -17.47 -7.41 34.28
CA THR A 369 -18.87 -7.04 34.38
C THR A 369 -19.29 -6.26 33.17
N GLU A 370 -20.28 -6.73 32.40
CA GLU A 370 -20.85 -5.95 31.29
C GLU A 370 -21.74 -4.84 31.85
N ILE A 371 -21.46 -3.60 31.43
CA ILE A 371 -22.20 -2.42 31.87
C ILE A 371 -23.34 -2.12 30.90
N ILE A 372 -22.99 -1.92 29.62
CA ILE A 372 -23.95 -1.62 28.55
C ILE A 372 -23.45 -2.20 27.23
N ALA A 373 -24.38 -2.60 26.35
CA ALA A 373 -24.05 -3.17 25.05
C ALA A 373 -25.02 -2.72 23.95
N TRP A 374 -24.53 -2.65 22.71
CA TRP A 374 -25.29 -2.27 21.51
C TRP A 374 -24.83 -3.08 20.28
N PRO A 375 -25.76 -3.38 19.35
CA PRO A 375 -25.44 -4.16 18.15
C PRO A 375 -24.66 -3.29 17.13
N HIS A 376 -23.81 -3.93 16.34
CA HIS A 376 -23.15 -3.28 15.22
C HIS A 376 -22.72 -4.27 14.12
N ASP A 377 -22.68 -3.81 12.87
CA ASP A 377 -22.08 -4.50 11.74
C ASP A 377 -20.78 -3.82 11.27
N GLY A 378 -20.64 -2.52 11.54
CA GLY A 378 -19.53 -1.67 11.11
C GLY A 378 -19.14 -0.64 12.17
N HIS A 379 -19.63 0.59 12.05
CA HIS A 379 -19.28 1.69 12.94
C HIS A 379 -19.75 1.39 14.36
N ASN A 380 -18.83 1.29 15.28
CA ASN A 380 -19.11 0.80 16.62
C ASN A 380 -18.94 1.86 17.73
N GLY A 381 -18.18 2.96 17.48
CA GLY A 381 -17.81 3.89 18.56
C GLY A 381 -16.96 3.19 19.62
N GLY A 382 -17.30 3.36 20.89
CA GLY A 382 -16.68 2.65 22.01
C GLY A 382 -15.66 3.47 22.80
N ALA A 383 -15.59 4.78 22.61
CA ALA A 383 -14.89 5.67 23.54
C ALA A 383 -15.66 5.76 24.87
N VAL A 384 -14.92 5.83 25.97
CA VAL A 384 -15.44 5.93 27.34
C VAL A 384 -14.68 7.01 28.11
N ALA A 385 -15.39 7.88 28.81
CA ALA A 385 -14.81 8.89 29.68
C ALA A 385 -15.75 9.20 30.83
N PHE A 386 -15.19 9.60 31.99
CA PHE A 386 -15.98 10.13 33.11
C PHE A 386 -16.06 11.64 33.01
N GLY A 387 -17.29 12.16 33.16
CA GLY A 387 -17.55 13.58 33.30
C GLY A 387 -17.18 14.10 34.68
N ASN A 388 -17.05 15.43 34.80
CA ASN A 388 -16.87 16.11 36.11
C ASN A 388 -18.08 15.92 37.04
N ASP A 389 -19.22 15.50 36.48
CA ASP A 389 -20.45 15.14 37.22
C ASP A 389 -20.42 13.70 37.77
N GLY A 390 -19.33 12.97 37.54
CA GLY A 390 -19.14 11.57 37.94
C GLY A 390 -19.85 10.54 37.08
N MET A 391 -20.58 10.95 36.02
CA MET A 391 -21.27 10.03 35.10
C MET A 391 -20.32 9.45 34.10
N LEU A 392 -20.61 8.24 33.61
CA LEU A 392 -19.88 7.63 32.51
C LEU A 392 -20.52 8.01 31.17
N TYR A 393 -19.72 8.65 30.30
CA TYR A 393 -20.06 8.94 28.92
C TYR A 393 -19.53 7.85 28.01
N VAL A 394 -20.34 7.46 27.01
CA VAL A 394 -20.01 6.39 26.05
C VAL A 394 -20.40 6.84 24.64
N THR A 395 -19.51 6.71 23.70
CA THR A 395 -19.84 6.95 22.28
C THR A 395 -20.29 5.66 21.59
N THR A 396 -21.29 5.76 20.73
CA THR A 396 -21.76 4.65 19.91
C THR A 396 -21.86 5.08 18.44
N GLY A 397 -21.37 4.26 17.51
CA GLY A 397 -21.53 4.50 16.08
C GLY A 397 -22.92 4.11 15.57
N ASP A 398 -23.23 4.43 14.30
CA ASP A 398 -24.52 4.11 13.68
C ASP A 398 -24.75 2.60 13.47
N GLY A 399 -23.74 1.78 13.76
CA GLY A 399 -23.80 0.33 13.67
C GLY A 399 -23.73 -0.23 12.26
N SER A 400 -23.62 0.61 11.22
CA SER A 400 -23.55 0.19 9.83
C SER A 400 -22.14 0.35 9.28
N TYR A 401 -21.86 -0.26 8.13
CA TYR A 401 -20.60 -0.02 7.41
C TYR A 401 -20.68 1.26 6.55
N ASP A 402 -21.90 1.66 6.19
CA ASP A 402 -22.07 2.64 5.14
C ASP A 402 -23.46 3.29 5.22
N SER A 403 -23.50 4.61 5.05
CA SER A 403 -24.69 5.44 4.84
C SER A 403 -25.83 5.22 5.84
N ASP A 404 -25.54 4.83 7.09
CA ASP A 404 -26.55 4.54 8.11
C ASP A 404 -27.63 3.56 7.59
N ALA A 405 -27.18 2.41 7.07
CA ALA A 405 -28.06 1.39 6.48
C ALA A 405 -29.18 0.95 7.43
N HIS A 406 -28.98 1.07 8.73
CA HIS A 406 -29.95 0.74 9.78
C HIS A 406 -30.80 1.94 10.20
N GLN A 407 -30.55 3.14 9.64
CA GLN A 407 -31.25 4.40 9.94
C GLN A 407 -31.27 4.75 11.45
N THR A 408 -30.19 4.44 12.15
CA THR A 408 -30.08 4.66 13.61
C THR A 408 -29.70 6.11 13.98
N GLY A 409 -29.18 6.86 13.02
CA GLY A 409 -28.68 8.21 13.24
C GLY A 409 -29.69 9.13 13.90
N GLN A 410 -30.93 9.13 13.38
CA GLN A 410 -32.02 9.97 13.88
C GLN A 410 -33.05 9.20 14.73
N ASP A 411 -32.81 7.91 14.99
CA ASP A 411 -33.70 7.05 15.79
C ASP A 411 -33.31 7.07 17.25
N LEU A 412 -34.11 7.75 18.09
CA LEU A 412 -33.88 7.80 19.54
C LEU A 412 -34.23 6.49 20.27
N SER A 413 -34.91 5.54 19.63
CA SER A 413 -35.20 4.22 20.22
C SER A 413 -33.98 3.29 20.25
N SER A 414 -32.93 3.62 19.44
CA SER A 414 -31.67 2.90 19.36
C SER A 414 -30.59 3.53 20.26
N LEU A 415 -29.69 2.71 20.77
CA LEU A 415 -28.45 3.18 21.44
C LEU A 415 -27.36 3.59 20.43
N ASN A 416 -27.50 3.26 19.14
CA ASN A 416 -26.54 3.56 18.10
C ASN A 416 -26.56 5.04 17.70
N ALA A 417 -25.45 5.54 17.16
CA ALA A 417 -25.24 6.92 16.68
C ALA A 417 -25.41 7.98 17.78
N LYS A 418 -24.91 7.72 18.97
CA LYS A 418 -25.18 8.51 20.21
C LYS A 418 -23.90 8.84 20.99
N VAL A 419 -24.03 9.86 21.82
CA VAL A 419 -23.29 9.95 23.08
C VAL A 419 -24.27 9.57 24.18
N LEU A 420 -23.94 8.55 24.97
CA LEU A 420 -24.73 8.07 26.10
C LEU A 420 -24.13 8.64 27.41
N ARG A 421 -24.98 8.85 28.43
CA ARG A 421 -24.57 9.25 29.78
C ARG A 421 -25.32 8.42 30.81
N ILE A 422 -24.57 7.70 31.66
CA ILE A 422 -25.09 6.71 32.61
C ILE A 422 -24.42 6.85 33.97
N ASP A 423 -25.14 6.53 35.06
CA ASP A 423 -24.63 6.48 36.45
C ASP A 423 -24.25 5.04 36.82
N VAL A 424 -22.96 4.77 36.95
CA VAL A 424 -22.42 3.46 37.31
C VAL A 424 -22.20 3.27 38.79
N ASP A 425 -22.36 4.33 39.58
CA ASP A 425 -22.21 4.34 41.04
C ASP A 425 -23.52 3.94 41.78
N HIS A 426 -24.66 4.29 41.19
CA HIS A 426 -25.98 4.03 41.77
C HIS A 426 -26.86 3.19 40.83
N PRO A 427 -26.49 1.91 40.54
CA PRO A 427 -27.21 1.10 39.58
C PRO A 427 -28.64 0.80 40.06
N ASP A 428 -29.57 0.76 39.10
CA ASP A 428 -30.93 0.27 39.33
C ASP A 428 -30.92 -1.22 39.75
N PRO A 429 -31.89 -1.69 40.53
CA PRO A 429 -32.01 -3.08 40.89
C PRO A 429 -31.97 -4.01 39.69
N GLY A 430 -31.00 -4.94 39.67
CA GLY A 430 -30.82 -5.90 38.59
C GLY A 430 -30.14 -5.36 37.34
N LYS A 431 -29.64 -4.12 37.33
CA LYS A 431 -28.86 -3.51 36.26
C LYS A 431 -27.45 -3.18 36.73
N ALA A 432 -26.56 -2.88 35.77
CA ALA A 432 -25.18 -2.48 36.07
C ALA A 432 -25.00 -0.94 36.13
N TYR A 433 -26.03 -0.17 35.82
CA TYR A 433 -26.08 1.30 35.88
C TYR A 433 -27.52 1.78 36.12
N SER A 434 -27.68 3.07 36.39
CA SER A 434 -28.96 3.79 36.30
C SER A 434 -28.84 4.94 35.30
N VAL A 435 -30.00 5.49 34.92
CA VAL A 435 -30.08 6.66 34.05
C VAL A 435 -30.24 7.93 34.85
N PRO A 436 -29.36 8.93 34.75
CA PRO A 436 -29.52 10.22 35.40
C PRO A 436 -30.83 10.89 35.01
N LYS A 437 -31.54 11.41 35.98
CA LYS A 437 -32.89 12.01 35.80
C LYS A 437 -32.86 13.30 34.96
N ASP A 438 -31.74 13.93 34.85
CA ASP A 438 -31.46 15.13 34.08
C ASP A 438 -30.98 14.85 32.64
N ASN A 439 -30.94 13.60 32.24
CA ASN A 439 -30.73 13.28 30.82
C ASN A 439 -31.85 13.86 29.95
N PRO A 440 -31.53 14.40 28.76
CA PRO A 440 -32.48 15.22 27.97
C PRO A 440 -33.70 14.46 27.45
N PHE A 441 -33.61 13.15 27.28
CA PHE A 441 -34.69 12.35 26.68
C PHE A 441 -35.41 11.45 27.72
N VAL A 442 -35.19 11.67 29.02
CA VAL A 442 -35.92 10.99 30.09
C VAL A 442 -37.39 11.40 30.01
N GLY A 443 -38.28 10.40 29.93
CA GLY A 443 -39.74 10.62 29.84
C GLY A 443 -40.28 10.84 28.41
N LEU A 444 -39.41 10.87 27.40
CA LEU A 444 -39.85 10.85 26.01
C LEU A 444 -40.18 9.40 25.60
N GLU A 445 -41.46 9.20 25.17
CA GLU A 445 -41.92 7.88 24.76
C GLU A 445 -41.07 7.30 23.63
N ALA A 446 -40.73 6.03 23.72
CA ALA A 446 -39.87 5.27 22.80
C ALA A 446 -38.43 5.76 22.67
N ALA A 447 -37.99 6.77 23.43
CA ALA A 447 -36.57 7.16 23.41
C ALA A 447 -35.73 6.37 24.40
N ARG A 448 -34.48 6.08 24.07
CA ARG A 448 -33.48 5.55 24.99
C ARG A 448 -33.04 6.66 25.96
N PRO A 449 -33.40 6.57 27.23
CA PRO A 449 -33.14 7.65 28.19
C PRO A 449 -31.65 7.80 28.54
N GLU A 450 -30.80 6.84 28.15
CA GLU A 450 -29.34 6.91 28.26
C GLU A 450 -28.74 7.98 27.32
N THR A 451 -29.49 8.38 26.29
CA THR A 451 -29.02 9.32 25.28
C THR A 451 -28.74 10.71 25.85
N TRP A 452 -27.52 11.21 25.65
CA TRP A 452 -27.11 12.60 25.93
C TRP A 452 -27.18 13.50 24.70
N ALA A 453 -26.66 13.00 23.55
CA ALA A 453 -26.73 13.61 22.23
C ALA A 453 -26.81 12.52 21.18
N TYR A 454 -27.24 12.87 19.94
CA TYR A 454 -27.45 11.91 18.87
C TYR A 454 -27.13 12.46 17.47
N GLY A 455 -27.17 11.61 16.45
CA GLY A 455 -26.94 12.01 15.08
C GLY A 455 -25.44 12.04 14.69
N MET A 456 -24.63 11.15 15.26
CA MET A 456 -23.24 10.96 14.92
C MET A 456 -23.03 9.64 14.16
N ARG A 457 -22.14 9.64 13.16
CA ARG A 457 -21.87 8.43 12.35
C ARG A 457 -20.98 7.44 13.07
N ASN A 458 -19.76 7.85 13.35
CA ASN A 458 -18.76 7.03 14.04
C ASN A 458 -17.89 7.89 14.97
N PRO A 459 -18.41 8.27 16.12
CA PRO A 459 -17.67 9.05 17.11
C PRO A 459 -16.56 8.21 17.73
N TRP A 460 -15.33 8.39 17.21
CA TRP A 460 -14.20 7.50 17.50
C TRP A 460 -13.50 7.80 18.80
N ARG A 461 -13.12 9.08 19.07
CA ARG A 461 -12.53 9.48 20.33
C ARG A 461 -13.35 10.59 20.98
N MET A 462 -13.39 10.53 22.28
CA MET A 462 -14.06 11.48 23.16
C MET A 462 -13.11 11.86 24.29
N ASP A 463 -13.11 13.13 24.65
CA ASP A 463 -12.46 13.63 25.85
C ASP A 463 -13.42 14.53 26.65
N VAL A 464 -13.18 14.62 27.94
CA VAL A 464 -13.90 15.55 28.83
C VAL A 464 -12.90 16.52 29.41
N ASP A 465 -13.10 17.80 29.18
CA ASP A 465 -12.29 18.84 29.77
C ASP A 465 -12.47 18.81 31.31
N ARG A 466 -11.36 18.59 31.98
CA ARG A 466 -11.34 18.45 33.45
C ARG A 466 -11.65 19.75 34.23
N GLU A 467 -11.52 20.90 33.56
CA GLU A 467 -11.80 22.21 34.18
C GLU A 467 -13.25 22.63 33.94
N THR A 468 -13.75 22.53 32.71
CA THR A 468 -15.09 22.99 32.36
C THR A 468 -16.15 21.89 32.44
N GLY A 469 -15.78 20.64 32.21
CA GLY A 469 -16.70 19.50 32.10
C GLY A 469 -17.25 19.31 30.67
N ASP A 470 -16.77 20.07 29.70
CA ASP A 470 -17.17 20.02 28.31
C ASP A 470 -16.74 18.72 27.66
N VAL A 471 -17.63 18.15 26.85
CA VAL A 471 -17.43 16.87 26.16
C VAL A 471 -17.07 17.14 24.71
N TRP A 472 -15.88 16.73 24.29
CA TRP A 472 -15.37 16.85 22.92
C TRP A 472 -15.34 15.51 22.21
N VAL A 473 -15.80 15.48 20.95
CA VAL A 473 -15.86 14.26 20.14
C VAL A 473 -15.33 14.50 18.74
N GLY A 474 -14.40 13.64 18.30
CA GLY A 474 -14.06 13.50 16.89
C GLY A 474 -14.96 12.45 16.24
N ASN A 475 -15.60 12.81 15.15
CA ASN A 475 -16.56 11.97 14.43
C ASN A 475 -16.15 11.79 12.97
N ASN A 476 -16.05 10.53 12.54
CA ASN A 476 -15.78 10.22 11.15
C ASN A 476 -16.99 10.47 10.27
N GLY A 477 -16.79 11.28 9.24
CA GLY A 477 -17.75 11.50 8.17
C GLY A 477 -17.85 10.32 7.19
N GLN A 478 -18.64 10.49 6.17
CA GLN A 478 -18.86 9.48 5.13
C GLN A 478 -18.18 9.88 3.82
N ASP A 479 -18.66 10.95 3.20
CA ASP A 479 -18.32 11.36 1.84
C ASP A 479 -17.81 12.79 1.71
N GLN A 480 -18.17 13.66 2.66
CA GLN A 480 -18.05 15.09 2.48
C GLN A 480 -17.07 15.75 3.42
N VAL A 481 -17.21 15.49 4.72
CA VAL A 481 -16.43 16.16 5.77
C VAL A 481 -16.18 15.28 6.98
N GLU A 482 -15.06 15.49 7.64
CA GLU A 482 -14.74 14.99 8.96
C GLU A 482 -15.10 16.05 10.00
N GLN A 483 -15.59 15.68 11.21
CA GLN A 483 -16.18 16.65 12.12
C GLN A 483 -15.61 16.57 13.53
N VAL A 484 -15.51 17.73 14.17
CA VAL A 484 -15.27 17.89 15.61
C VAL A 484 -16.49 18.53 16.25
N TYR A 485 -16.96 17.97 17.36
CA TYR A 485 -18.11 18.45 18.11
C TYR A 485 -17.73 18.76 19.56
N LEU A 486 -18.08 19.96 20.00
CA LEU A 486 -18.35 20.25 21.40
C LEU A 486 -19.78 19.78 21.68
N VAL A 487 -19.93 18.73 22.49
CA VAL A 487 -21.20 18.01 22.62
C VAL A 487 -22.13 18.67 23.63
N GLU A 488 -23.23 19.21 23.13
CA GLU A 488 -24.27 19.83 23.94
C GLU A 488 -25.36 18.83 24.37
N ARG A 489 -25.96 19.11 25.52
CA ARG A 489 -27.06 18.32 26.08
C ARG A 489 -28.29 18.33 25.14
N GLY A 490 -28.74 17.19 24.64
CA GLY A 490 -29.90 17.03 23.78
C GLY A 490 -29.69 17.42 22.32
N ALA A 491 -28.45 17.74 21.92
CA ALA A 491 -28.13 18.11 20.55
C ALA A 491 -28.33 16.98 19.55
N ASN A 492 -28.69 17.37 18.33
CA ASN A 492 -28.79 16.51 17.14
C ASN A 492 -27.75 16.93 16.11
N TYR A 493 -26.79 16.10 15.81
CA TYR A 493 -25.70 16.38 14.88
C TYR A 493 -25.95 15.90 13.44
N GLY A 494 -27.22 15.55 13.14
CA GLY A 494 -27.74 15.47 11.77
C GLY A 494 -27.57 14.15 11.04
N TRP A 495 -26.60 13.33 11.44
CA TRP A 495 -26.40 12.05 10.73
C TRP A 495 -27.67 11.18 10.78
N SER A 496 -28.21 10.67 9.67
CA SER A 496 -27.69 10.70 8.32
C SER A 496 -28.55 11.55 7.35
N ALA A 497 -29.32 12.47 7.86
CA ALA A 497 -29.97 13.51 7.04
C ALA A 497 -28.97 14.56 6.59
N ALA A 498 -27.98 14.84 7.44
CA ALA A 498 -26.84 15.72 7.16
C ALA A 498 -25.52 15.05 7.52
N GLU A 499 -24.45 15.49 6.89
CA GLU A 499 -23.06 15.17 7.22
C GLU A 499 -22.31 16.47 7.48
N GLY A 500 -21.98 16.73 8.75
CA GLY A 500 -21.49 18.03 9.18
C GLY A 500 -22.49 19.14 8.88
N SER A 501 -22.01 20.21 8.24
CA SER A 501 -22.86 21.35 7.83
C SER A 501 -23.61 21.11 6.50
N ARG A 502 -23.41 19.95 5.84
CA ARG A 502 -23.88 19.68 4.48
C ARG A 502 -25.04 18.68 4.45
N PRO A 503 -26.07 18.85 3.57
CA PRO A 503 -27.08 17.82 3.35
C PRO A 503 -26.43 16.51 2.87
N PHE A 504 -26.88 15.34 3.42
CA PHE A 504 -26.44 14.03 2.98
C PHE A 504 -27.60 13.24 2.36
N VAL A 505 -28.58 12.81 3.15
CA VAL A 505 -29.84 12.21 2.68
C VAL A 505 -31.00 12.99 3.32
N PRO A 506 -31.28 14.21 2.81
CA PRO A 506 -32.16 15.17 3.48
C PRO A 506 -33.63 14.71 3.57
N GLU A 507 -34.05 13.73 2.79
CA GLU A 507 -35.38 13.11 2.84
C GLU A 507 -35.56 12.16 4.05
N ARG A 508 -34.51 11.81 4.77
CA ARG A 508 -34.61 11.00 5.99
C ARG A 508 -35.29 11.80 7.10
N LYS A 509 -36.12 11.09 7.86
CA LYS A 509 -36.84 11.69 8.98
C LYS A 509 -35.83 12.16 10.03
N ALA A 510 -35.83 13.45 10.34
CA ALA A 510 -35.04 14.03 11.43
C ALA A 510 -35.68 13.70 12.81
N GLY A 511 -34.81 13.62 13.84
CA GLY A 511 -35.23 13.52 15.23
C GLY A 511 -35.84 14.82 15.74
N PRO A 512 -36.30 14.86 16.99
CA PRO A 512 -37.05 15.98 17.55
C PRO A 512 -36.25 17.27 17.77
N SER A 513 -34.94 17.18 17.95
CA SER A 513 -34.09 18.37 18.13
C SER A 513 -33.66 18.94 16.76
N PRO A 514 -33.50 20.28 16.64
CA PRO A 514 -32.91 20.86 15.43
C PRO A 514 -31.49 20.33 15.21
N ILE A 515 -31.05 20.28 13.95
CA ILE A 515 -29.70 19.86 13.61
C ILE A 515 -28.73 20.98 13.97
N SER A 516 -27.71 20.64 14.76
CA SER A 516 -26.61 21.53 15.16
C SER A 516 -25.39 21.29 14.25
N PRO A 517 -24.72 22.33 13.78
CA PRO A 517 -23.50 22.19 13.00
C PRO A 517 -22.33 21.66 13.86
N PRO A 518 -21.26 21.15 13.26
CA PRO A 518 -20.02 20.86 13.99
C PRO A 518 -19.34 22.14 14.49
N THR A 519 -18.52 22.00 15.51
CA THR A 519 -17.64 23.08 16.02
C THR A 519 -16.61 23.47 14.96
N CYS A 520 -15.99 22.45 14.31
CA CYS A 520 -15.22 22.63 13.08
C CYS A 520 -15.34 21.37 12.22
N GLU A 521 -15.08 21.53 10.94
CA GLU A 521 -15.10 20.43 9.98
C GLU A 521 -13.95 20.56 8.98
N HIS A 522 -13.50 19.41 8.49
CA HIS A 522 -12.47 19.31 7.46
C HIS A 522 -13.02 18.67 6.21
N ASP A 523 -12.76 19.25 5.06
CA ASP A 523 -13.01 18.62 3.76
C ASP A 523 -12.11 17.37 3.59
N HIS A 524 -12.57 16.39 2.81
CA HIS A 524 -11.80 15.15 2.56
C HIS A 524 -10.49 15.35 1.78
N SER A 525 -10.19 16.56 1.34
CA SER A 525 -8.85 16.94 0.88
C SER A 525 -7.87 17.21 2.04
N GLU A 526 -8.37 17.48 3.25
CA GLU A 526 -7.56 17.79 4.44
C GLU A 526 -7.52 16.62 5.43
N ALA A 527 -8.67 16.03 5.75
CA ALA A 527 -8.83 14.91 6.67
C ALA A 527 -9.72 13.83 6.03
N ARG A 528 -9.56 12.56 6.38
CA ARG A 528 -10.28 11.44 5.77
C ARG A 528 -10.81 10.41 6.76
N SER A 529 -10.37 10.44 7.98
CA SER A 529 -10.82 9.57 9.06
C SER A 529 -10.40 10.19 10.38
N LEU A 530 -11.21 11.14 10.84
CA LEU A 530 -10.88 11.94 12.03
C LEU A 530 -10.87 11.09 13.29
N THR A 531 -9.74 11.04 13.93
CA THR A 531 -9.60 10.31 15.21
C THR A 531 -10.31 11.03 16.36
N GLY A 532 -10.26 12.35 16.41
CA GLY A 532 -10.54 13.16 17.58
C GLY A 532 -9.27 13.34 18.44
N GLY A 533 -9.40 13.79 19.66
CA GLY A 533 -8.26 14.24 20.44
C GLY A 533 -8.49 14.38 21.92
N ILE A 534 -7.76 15.32 22.55
CA ILE A 534 -7.89 15.69 23.97
C ILE A 534 -7.85 17.20 24.17
N VAL A 535 -8.50 17.69 25.22
CA VAL A 535 -8.28 19.05 25.70
C VAL A 535 -6.99 19.07 26.51
N CYS A 536 -6.06 19.92 26.11
CA CYS A 536 -4.76 20.05 26.74
C CYS A 536 -4.83 20.82 28.06
N ARG A 537 -4.72 20.13 29.16
CA ARG A 537 -4.71 20.73 30.52
C ARG A 537 -3.48 20.26 31.31
N GLY A 538 -2.80 21.21 31.93
CA GLY A 538 -1.58 20.99 32.69
C GLY A 538 -0.45 20.42 31.80
N MET A 539 -0.35 20.95 30.62
CA MET A 539 0.67 20.54 29.65
C MET A 539 2.03 21.14 29.98
N LYS A 540 3.09 20.44 29.64
CA LYS A 540 4.45 20.99 29.68
C LYS A 540 4.64 22.16 28.71
N ARG A 541 3.80 22.21 27.70
CA ARG A 541 3.78 23.23 26.63
C ARG A 541 2.63 24.21 26.89
N ALA A 542 3.00 25.44 27.31
CA ALA A 542 2.02 26.48 27.63
C ALA A 542 1.23 26.97 26.40
N ASP A 543 1.78 26.83 25.18
CA ASP A 543 1.14 27.23 23.95
C ASP A 543 0.06 26.23 23.45
N LEU A 544 -0.08 25.08 24.12
CA LEU A 544 -1.15 24.10 23.91
C LEU A 544 -2.17 24.10 25.07
N GLU A 545 -1.92 24.84 26.15
CA GLU A 545 -2.84 24.87 27.30
C GLU A 545 -4.19 25.45 26.89
N GLY A 546 -5.27 24.71 27.15
CA GLY A 546 -6.62 25.10 26.76
C GLY A 546 -6.98 24.80 25.30
N GLU A 547 -6.08 24.22 24.49
CA GLU A 547 -6.37 23.79 23.12
C GLU A 547 -6.98 22.38 23.10
N TYR A 548 -8.02 22.15 22.29
CA TYR A 548 -8.40 20.80 21.89
C TYR A 548 -7.52 20.37 20.74
N VAL A 549 -6.60 19.43 20.99
CA VAL A 549 -5.68 18.88 19.99
C VAL A 549 -6.22 17.55 19.48
N TYR A 550 -6.34 17.42 18.17
CA TYR A 550 -6.90 16.25 17.50
C TYR A 550 -6.17 15.92 16.20
N GLY A 551 -6.42 14.75 15.64
CA GLY A 551 -5.74 14.30 14.44
C GLY A 551 -6.58 13.40 13.55
N ASP A 552 -6.03 13.14 12.38
CA ASP A 552 -6.63 12.26 11.36
C ASP A 552 -5.81 11.00 11.17
N HIS A 553 -6.51 9.86 11.13
CA HIS A 553 -5.90 8.53 11.00
C HIS A 553 -5.23 8.30 9.64
N VAL A 554 -5.81 8.82 8.57
CA VAL A 554 -5.35 8.53 7.20
C VAL A 554 -4.28 9.50 6.74
N THR A 555 -4.44 10.79 7.05
CA THR A 555 -3.50 11.82 6.62
C THR A 555 -2.34 12.03 7.58
N GLY A 556 -2.49 11.62 8.84
CA GLY A 556 -1.49 11.82 9.89
C GLY A 556 -1.34 13.28 10.35
N ARG A 557 -2.23 14.15 9.92
CA ARG A 557 -2.23 15.57 10.32
C ARG A 557 -2.79 15.74 11.73
N ILE A 558 -2.26 16.74 12.43
CA ILE A 558 -2.65 17.09 13.80
C ILE A 558 -2.99 18.58 13.81
N TRP A 559 -4.17 18.91 14.31
CA TRP A 559 -4.65 20.30 14.46
C TRP A 559 -4.97 20.63 15.92
N SER A 560 -5.18 21.90 16.16
CA SER A 560 -5.79 22.38 17.38
C SER A 560 -6.85 23.44 17.12
N VAL A 561 -7.83 23.51 18.04
CA VAL A 561 -8.79 24.62 18.16
C VAL A 561 -8.85 25.06 19.62
N PRO A 562 -9.03 26.36 19.91
CA PRO A 562 -9.28 26.83 21.27
C PRO A 562 -10.55 26.20 21.85
N HIS A 563 -10.53 25.83 23.12
CA HIS A 563 -11.69 25.21 23.77
C HIS A 563 -12.81 26.23 24.13
N ASP A 564 -12.47 27.51 24.22
CA ASP A 564 -13.33 28.58 24.75
C ASP A 564 -13.64 29.70 23.74
N ASP A 565 -13.20 29.57 22.50
CA ASP A 565 -13.39 30.60 21.48
C ASP A 565 -14.57 30.30 20.56
N ALA A 566 -15.46 31.27 20.43
CA ALA A 566 -16.54 31.23 19.43
C ALA A 566 -16.03 31.16 17.97
N ASP A 567 -14.73 31.39 17.76
CA ASP A 567 -14.02 31.34 16.46
C ASP A 567 -13.24 30.03 16.24
N ALA A 568 -13.54 28.98 17.02
CA ALA A 568 -12.95 27.61 16.88
C ALA A 568 -13.22 26.97 15.49
N SER A 569 -13.91 27.67 14.59
CA SER A 569 -14.17 27.23 13.21
C SER A 569 -12.93 27.14 12.33
N THR A 570 -11.79 27.74 12.73
CA THR A 570 -10.55 27.75 11.95
C THR A 570 -9.44 26.96 12.65
N PRO A 571 -9.31 25.65 12.34
CA PRO A 571 -8.27 24.80 12.94
C PRO A 571 -6.85 25.26 12.58
N ARG A 572 -5.96 25.24 13.57
CA ARG A 572 -4.52 25.50 13.38
C ARG A 572 -3.79 24.18 13.15
N LEU A 573 -3.14 24.01 12.02
CA LEU A 573 -2.28 22.85 11.75
C LEU A 573 -1.04 22.88 12.66
N LEU A 574 -0.89 21.85 13.51
CA LEU A 574 0.24 21.70 14.43
C LEU A 574 1.36 20.84 13.84
N ALA A 575 1.01 19.71 13.23
CA ALA A 575 1.97 18.79 12.65
C ALA A 575 1.38 18.10 11.42
N ASP A 576 2.24 17.81 10.45
CA ASP A 576 1.98 16.90 9.34
C ASP A 576 2.90 15.71 9.51
N THR A 577 2.32 14.51 9.70
CA THR A 577 3.05 13.30 10.07
C THR A 577 2.66 12.13 9.18
N ARG A 578 3.35 10.99 9.34
CA ARG A 578 3.01 9.72 8.69
C ARG A 578 2.30 8.74 9.62
N LEU A 579 1.91 9.19 10.80
CA LEU A 579 1.27 8.32 11.76
C LEU A 579 -0.15 7.99 11.30
N MET A 580 -0.55 6.74 11.47
CA MET A 580 -1.95 6.34 11.45
C MET A 580 -2.53 6.57 12.85
N ILE A 581 -2.93 7.82 13.10
CA ILE A 581 -3.28 8.30 14.43
C ILE A 581 -4.54 7.61 14.95
N THR A 582 -4.48 7.06 16.15
CA THR A 582 -5.61 6.36 16.78
C THR A 582 -6.03 6.91 18.12
N SER A 583 -5.17 7.61 18.84
CA SER A 583 -5.53 8.32 20.07
C SER A 583 -4.47 9.35 20.48
N PHE A 584 -4.86 10.18 21.45
CA PHE A 584 -4.00 11.14 22.13
C PHE A 584 -4.09 10.93 23.64
N ALA A 585 -3.04 11.29 24.35
CA ALA A 585 -3.04 11.33 25.82
C ALA A 585 -2.02 12.32 26.36
N ARG A 586 -2.20 12.76 27.60
CA ARG A 586 -1.18 13.44 28.37
C ARG A 586 -0.46 12.42 29.24
N ASN A 587 0.88 12.38 29.21
CA ASN A 587 1.65 11.57 30.14
C ASN A 587 1.81 12.23 31.51
N HIS A 588 2.46 11.55 32.47
CA HIS A 588 2.67 12.10 33.84
C HIS A 588 3.58 13.33 33.84
N ALA A 589 4.47 13.46 32.87
CA ALA A 589 5.35 14.62 32.73
C ALA A 589 4.69 15.83 32.05
N GLY A 590 3.46 15.69 31.56
CA GLY A 590 2.72 16.74 30.83
C GLY A 590 3.08 16.81 29.34
N ASP A 591 3.75 15.81 28.77
CA ASP A 591 3.97 15.72 27.33
C ASP A 591 2.71 15.18 26.64
N LEU A 592 2.42 15.68 25.43
CA LEU A 592 1.33 15.18 24.58
C LEU A 592 1.81 13.93 23.83
N LEU A 593 1.14 12.82 24.09
CA LEU A 593 1.36 11.55 23.42
C LEU A 593 0.39 11.35 22.25
N VAL A 594 0.89 10.72 21.18
CA VAL A 594 0.13 10.33 19.98
C VAL A 594 0.37 8.86 19.73
N THR A 595 -0.67 8.08 19.47
CA THR A 595 -0.54 6.66 19.15
C THR A 595 -0.64 6.43 17.64
N ASP A 596 0.13 5.44 17.18
CA ASP A 596 0.24 5.05 15.78
C ASP A 596 -0.11 3.56 15.60
N PHE A 597 -1.04 3.29 14.69
CA PHE A 597 -1.46 1.95 14.32
C PHE A 597 -1.08 1.65 12.87
N TYR A 598 0.13 1.18 12.65
CA TYR A 598 0.62 0.87 11.31
C TYR A 598 0.60 -0.63 11.01
N ILE A 599 -0.16 -1.00 9.97
CA ILE A 599 -0.25 -2.37 9.46
C ILE A 599 1.05 -2.74 8.74
N GLY A 600 2.06 -3.25 9.45
CA GLY A 600 3.30 -3.66 8.77
C GLY A 600 4.56 -3.74 9.64
N ASN A 601 4.45 -3.74 10.97
CA ASN A 601 5.55 -3.83 11.93
C ASN A 601 6.22 -2.50 12.38
N ALA A 602 5.65 -1.36 12.05
CA ALA A 602 5.93 -0.08 12.67
C ALA A 602 4.73 0.33 13.54
N GLY A 603 4.76 1.50 14.09
CA GLY A 603 3.72 2.01 14.98
C GLY A 603 4.24 2.11 16.41
N GLY A 604 3.48 2.74 17.30
CA GLY A 604 3.92 2.91 18.68
C GLY A 604 3.26 4.08 19.37
N ILE A 605 4.00 4.65 20.33
CA ILE A 605 3.61 5.87 21.03
C ILE A 605 4.66 6.93 20.75
N TYR A 606 4.22 8.10 20.34
CA TYR A 606 5.06 9.25 20.00
C TYR A 606 4.75 10.43 20.93
N ARG A 607 5.67 11.37 21.02
CA ARG A 607 5.48 12.68 21.67
C ARG A 607 5.41 13.75 20.61
N LEU A 608 4.46 14.67 20.74
CA LEU A 608 4.43 15.91 19.97
C LEU A 608 5.44 16.89 20.56
N VAL A 609 6.44 17.28 19.79
CA VAL A 609 7.51 18.18 20.23
C VAL A 609 7.66 19.36 19.27
N PRO A 610 8.11 20.53 19.74
CA PRO A 610 8.38 21.64 18.86
C PRO A 610 9.37 21.26 17.77
N ARG A 611 9.11 21.73 16.55
CA ARG A 611 10.05 21.53 15.44
C ARG A 611 11.39 22.21 15.76
N PRO A 612 12.49 21.51 15.65
CA PRO A 612 13.81 22.14 15.78
C PRO A 612 13.98 23.27 14.75
N PRO A 613 14.67 24.36 15.11
CA PRO A 613 14.98 25.43 14.15
C PRO A 613 15.68 24.84 12.92
N GLN A 614 15.06 24.95 11.76
CA GLN A 614 15.69 24.53 10.51
C GLN A 614 16.69 25.59 10.07
N GLN A 615 17.88 25.17 9.59
CA GLN A 615 18.76 26.05 8.84
C GLN A 615 18.00 26.47 7.56
N ALA A 616 18.05 27.77 7.22
CA ALA A 616 17.44 28.27 6.01
C ALA A 616 17.98 27.51 4.79
N THR A 617 17.20 26.62 4.23
CA THR A 617 17.48 26.01 2.92
C THR A 617 17.27 27.06 1.83
N ALA A 618 17.98 26.93 0.70
CA ALA A 618 17.71 27.74 -0.48
C ALA A 618 16.20 27.69 -0.78
N GLY A 619 15.56 28.85 -1.00
CA GLY A 619 14.11 28.93 -1.15
C GLY A 619 13.58 27.99 -2.23
N PHE A 620 12.42 27.40 -1.98
CA PHE A 620 11.71 26.56 -2.96
C PHE A 620 11.47 27.37 -4.25
N PRO A 621 11.65 26.80 -5.46
CA PRO A 621 11.52 27.52 -6.71
C PRO A 621 10.08 28.01 -6.94
N LEU A 622 9.91 29.32 -7.03
CA LEU A 622 8.61 29.96 -7.29
C LEU A 622 8.29 30.07 -8.79
N ARG A 623 9.30 29.88 -9.65
CA ARG A 623 9.14 29.81 -11.10
C ARG A 623 9.61 28.47 -11.63
N LEU A 624 9.00 28.03 -12.70
CA LEU A 624 9.35 26.76 -13.33
C LEU A 624 10.81 26.80 -13.86
N SER A 625 11.27 27.95 -14.37
CA SER A 625 12.67 28.17 -14.78
C SER A 625 13.67 28.01 -13.63
N ASP A 626 13.26 28.27 -12.39
CA ASP A 626 14.15 28.19 -11.23
C ASP A 626 14.28 26.76 -10.70
N THR A 627 13.45 25.81 -11.18
CA THR A 627 13.45 24.42 -10.72
C THR A 627 14.72 23.66 -11.08
N GLY A 628 15.40 24.05 -12.15
CA GLY A 628 16.53 23.29 -12.72
C GLY A 628 16.11 22.00 -13.44
N LEU A 629 14.81 21.79 -13.67
CA LEU A 629 14.28 20.63 -14.41
C LEU A 629 14.22 20.88 -15.92
N PHE A 630 14.26 22.14 -16.36
CA PHE A 630 14.18 22.53 -17.75
C PHE A 630 15.46 23.21 -18.22
N ALA A 631 15.98 22.76 -19.35
CA ALA A 631 17.04 23.44 -20.08
C ALA A 631 16.48 24.70 -20.79
N SER A 632 15.21 24.65 -21.20
CA SER A 632 14.48 25.80 -21.76
C SER A 632 12.98 25.64 -21.45
N VAL A 633 12.45 26.51 -20.59
CA VAL A 633 11.00 26.49 -20.27
C VAL A 633 10.18 26.90 -21.51
N PRO A 634 10.49 27.99 -22.27
CA PRO A 634 9.68 28.36 -23.42
C PRO A 634 9.60 27.27 -24.52
N ARG A 635 10.62 26.43 -24.64
CA ARG A 635 10.63 25.30 -25.58
C ARG A 635 10.19 24.00 -24.95
N HIS A 636 9.90 24.01 -23.67
CA HIS A 636 9.59 22.81 -22.86
C HIS A 636 10.65 21.71 -23.01
N GLU A 637 11.91 22.11 -23.05
CA GLU A 637 13.05 21.20 -23.12
C GLU A 637 13.55 20.88 -21.73
N LEU A 638 13.56 19.61 -21.36
CA LEU A 638 14.06 19.17 -20.08
C LEU A 638 15.59 19.02 -20.08
N VAL A 639 16.14 19.06 -18.88
CA VAL A 639 17.57 18.78 -18.68
C VAL A 639 17.88 17.31 -18.95
N PRO A 640 19.09 16.97 -19.41
CA PRO A 640 19.52 15.58 -19.49
C PRO A 640 19.37 14.87 -18.14
N GLY A 641 18.87 13.65 -18.16
CA GLY A 641 18.61 12.84 -16.95
C GLY A 641 17.17 12.83 -16.50
N ALA A 642 16.31 13.73 -16.96
CA ALA A 642 14.88 13.58 -16.87
C ALA A 642 14.39 12.50 -17.83
N ILE A 643 13.71 11.47 -17.32
CA ILE A 643 13.32 10.28 -18.08
C ILE A 643 11.88 10.42 -18.54
N PRO A 644 11.60 10.55 -19.84
CA PRO A 644 10.24 10.62 -20.35
C PRO A 644 9.54 9.27 -20.27
N TYR A 645 8.23 9.30 -20.01
CA TYR A 645 7.41 8.11 -20.06
C TYR A 645 5.97 8.38 -20.53
N GLY A 646 5.35 7.37 -21.11
CA GLY A 646 3.96 7.37 -21.52
C GLY A 646 3.13 6.40 -20.69
N VAL A 647 1.82 6.59 -20.69
CA VAL A 647 0.87 5.70 -20.01
C VAL A 647 -0.07 5.05 -21.03
N ASN A 648 -0.50 3.83 -20.76
CA ASN A 648 -1.46 3.11 -21.62
C ASN A 648 -2.86 3.76 -21.60
N ALA A 649 -3.32 4.11 -20.40
CA ALA A 649 -4.62 4.75 -20.20
C ALA A 649 -4.40 6.08 -19.46
N PRO A 650 -4.54 7.22 -20.16
CA PRO A 650 -4.37 8.52 -19.51
C PRO A 650 -5.55 8.83 -18.60
N GLN A 651 -5.26 9.53 -17.51
CA GLN A 651 -6.29 10.17 -16.69
C GLN A 651 -6.90 11.34 -17.47
N TRP A 652 -8.21 11.53 -17.32
CA TRP A 652 -8.91 12.69 -17.88
C TRP A 652 -8.41 13.99 -17.24
N ALA A 653 -8.08 14.95 -18.04
CA ALA A 653 -7.59 16.26 -17.64
C ALA A 653 -8.28 17.36 -18.45
N ASP A 654 -9.63 17.37 -18.44
CA ASP A 654 -10.49 18.37 -19.08
C ASP A 654 -10.14 18.65 -20.56
N GLY A 655 -9.68 17.62 -21.28
CA GLY A 655 -9.30 17.69 -22.67
C GLY A 655 -7.84 18.07 -22.92
N ALA A 656 -7.04 18.31 -21.88
CA ALA A 656 -5.62 18.57 -22.03
C ALA A 656 -4.83 17.28 -22.28
N GLU A 657 -3.76 17.41 -23.06
CA GLU A 657 -2.76 16.38 -23.28
C GLU A 657 -1.61 16.50 -22.29
N ALA A 658 -1.14 15.37 -21.80
CA ALA A 658 -0.08 15.34 -20.80
C ALA A 658 1.23 14.75 -21.35
N VAL A 659 2.33 15.42 -21.09
CA VAL A 659 3.68 14.84 -21.17
C VAL A 659 4.21 14.59 -19.75
N ARG A 660 4.99 13.53 -19.58
CA ARG A 660 5.39 13.06 -18.26
C ARG A 660 6.86 12.69 -18.21
N TYR A 661 7.48 13.00 -17.07
CA TYR A 661 8.88 12.71 -16.82
C TYR A 661 9.08 12.28 -15.36
N VAL A 662 10.08 11.44 -15.14
CA VAL A 662 10.56 11.11 -13.80
C VAL A 662 12.04 11.45 -13.67
N VAL A 663 12.40 12.05 -12.55
CA VAL A 663 13.77 12.35 -12.15
C VAL A 663 14.05 11.59 -10.86
N LEU A 664 15.03 10.69 -10.91
CA LEU A 664 15.46 9.92 -9.74
C LEU A 664 16.70 10.57 -9.13
N PRO A 665 16.91 10.51 -7.81
CA PRO A 665 18.18 10.88 -7.21
C PRO A 665 19.31 10.00 -7.75
N GLU A 666 20.56 10.44 -7.63
CA GLU A 666 21.73 9.66 -8.07
C GLU A 666 21.85 8.34 -7.30
N THR A 667 21.64 8.43 -6.00
CA THR A 667 21.79 7.30 -5.06
C THR A 667 20.65 7.28 -4.05
N MET A 668 20.44 6.09 -3.46
CA MET A 668 19.57 5.90 -2.32
C MET A 668 20.28 5.14 -1.20
N ARG A 669 19.81 5.30 0.03
CA ARG A 669 20.34 4.58 1.19
C ARG A 669 19.57 3.27 1.36
N GLN A 670 20.34 2.19 1.53
CA GLN A 670 19.81 0.88 1.90
C GLN A 670 20.47 0.41 3.20
N ARG A 671 19.79 -0.47 3.91
CA ARG A 671 20.29 -1.04 5.17
C ARG A 671 20.17 -2.55 5.15
N THR A 672 21.26 -3.22 5.52
CA THR A 672 21.19 -4.65 5.89
C THR A 672 21.72 -4.84 7.31
N PRO A 673 21.33 -5.92 8.02
CA PRO A 673 21.83 -6.20 9.34
C PRO A 673 23.37 -6.30 9.40
N GLU A 674 24.01 -6.86 8.36
CA GLU A 674 25.46 -7.12 8.33
C GLU A 674 26.27 -5.88 7.97
N ARG A 675 25.75 -5.03 7.06
CA ARG A 675 26.48 -3.87 6.54
C ARG A 675 26.08 -2.54 7.18
N GLY A 676 24.97 -2.54 7.95
CA GLY A 676 24.38 -1.28 8.39
C GLY A 676 23.83 -0.47 7.21
N TRP A 677 23.92 0.85 7.26
CA TRP A 677 23.51 1.75 6.17
C TRP A 677 24.62 1.83 5.10
N PHE A 678 24.24 1.68 3.84
CA PHE A 678 25.12 1.87 2.69
C PHE A 678 24.37 2.53 1.52
N THR A 679 25.10 3.04 0.55
CA THR A 679 24.55 3.78 -0.59
C THR A 679 24.62 2.92 -1.85
N VAL A 680 23.52 2.94 -2.61
CA VAL A 680 23.38 2.27 -3.91
C VAL A 680 22.80 3.24 -4.95
N PRO A 681 22.93 2.96 -6.26
CA PRO A 681 22.20 3.71 -7.27
C PRO A 681 20.69 3.67 -6.99
N ALA A 682 20.02 4.80 -7.06
CA ALA A 682 18.59 4.88 -6.78
C ALA A 682 17.78 4.10 -7.83
N ARG A 683 16.77 3.38 -7.41
CA ARG A 683 15.90 2.54 -8.24
C ARG A 683 14.46 2.65 -7.79
N MET A 684 13.55 2.41 -8.73
CA MET A 684 12.11 2.31 -8.48
C MET A 684 11.77 0.86 -8.13
N GLY A 685 11.09 0.64 -7.02
CA GLY A 685 10.66 -0.69 -6.60
C GLY A 685 9.40 -1.13 -7.36
N VAL A 686 9.53 -2.16 -8.19
CA VAL A 686 8.43 -2.68 -9.00
C VAL A 686 7.49 -3.51 -8.14
N THR A 687 6.20 -3.15 -8.15
CA THR A 687 5.11 -3.89 -7.51
C THR A 687 4.18 -4.49 -8.57
N PRO A 688 3.55 -5.65 -8.32
CA PRO A 688 2.72 -6.33 -9.33
C PRO A 688 1.40 -5.59 -9.64
N GLN A 689 0.79 -4.93 -8.66
CA GLN A 689 -0.61 -4.49 -8.73
C GLN A 689 -0.85 -3.00 -8.48
N GLN A 690 0.08 -2.28 -7.89
CA GLN A 690 -0.05 -0.88 -7.48
C GLN A 690 1.00 0.01 -8.12
N GLY A 691 0.95 1.30 -7.85
CA GLY A 691 2.03 2.23 -8.17
C GLY A 691 3.37 1.75 -7.60
N TRP A 692 4.45 2.05 -8.29
CA TRP A 692 5.80 1.65 -7.87
C TRP A 692 6.28 2.46 -6.68
N THR A 693 7.14 1.86 -5.85
CA THR A 693 7.81 2.59 -4.77
C THR A 693 8.97 3.41 -5.32
N MET A 694 9.16 4.60 -4.77
CA MET A 694 10.17 5.54 -5.24
C MET A 694 11.27 5.78 -4.18
N PRO A 695 12.50 6.04 -4.59
CA PRO A 695 13.54 6.50 -3.69
C PRO A 695 13.29 7.96 -3.26
N ASP A 696 13.66 8.29 -2.02
CA ASP A 696 13.58 9.65 -1.51
C ASP A 696 14.38 10.64 -2.38
N GLY A 697 13.81 11.81 -2.65
CA GLY A 697 14.35 12.77 -3.62
C GLY A 697 13.81 12.58 -5.05
N THR A 698 12.86 11.67 -5.29
CA THR A 698 12.22 11.50 -6.60
C THR A 698 11.32 12.69 -6.93
N VAL A 699 11.42 13.17 -8.19
CA VAL A 699 10.54 14.19 -8.75
C VAL A 699 9.79 13.61 -9.95
N VAL A 700 8.45 13.67 -9.92
CA VAL A 700 7.61 13.30 -11.06
C VAL A 700 6.99 14.56 -11.64
N VAL A 701 7.13 14.77 -12.94
CA VAL A 701 6.67 15.97 -13.64
C VAL A 701 5.59 15.59 -14.65
N GLN A 702 4.49 16.34 -14.63
CA GLN A 702 3.44 16.26 -15.64
C GLN A 702 3.14 17.66 -16.14
N SER A 703 3.33 17.89 -17.44
CA SER A 703 2.91 19.14 -18.07
C SER A 703 1.70 18.92 -18.95
N LEU A 704 0.69 19.77 -18.79
CA LEU A 704 -0.58 19.73 -19.49
C LEU A 704 -0.63 20.82 -20.54
N ALA A 705 -0.99 20.44 -21.77
CA ALA A 705 -1.15 21.36 -22.89
C ALA A 705 -2.51 21.17 -23.56
N MET A 706 -3.02 22.22 -24.16
CA MET A 706 -4.29 22.23 -24.86
C MET A 706 -4.16 22.97 -26.19
N GLU A 707 -4.79 22.45 -27.23
CA GLU A 707 -4.93 23.18 -28.50
C GLU A 707 -5.93 24.32 -28.31
N GLY A 708 -5.54 25.53 -28.64
CA GLY A 708 -6.44 26.67 -28.69
C GLY A 708 -7.53 26.47 -29.75
N GLN A 709 -7.15 25.96 -30.91
CA GLN A 709 -8.04 25.55 -31.98
C GLN A 709 -7.94 24.04 -32.14
N PRO A 710 -9.02 23.27 -31.84
CA PRO A 710 -9.01 21.82 -31.99
C PRO A 710 -8.59 21.35 -33.39
N GLY A 711 -7.62 20.45 -33.47
CA GLY A 711 -7.04 19.93 -34.70
C GLY A 711 -5.96 20.83 -35.32
N ASP A 712 -5.56 21.92 -34.66
CA ASP A 712 -4.40 22.76 -35.05
C ASP A 712 -3.28 22.63 -34.00
N PRO A 713 -2.29 21.75 -34.20
CA PRO A 713 -1.16 21.58 -33.29
C PRO A 713 -0.32 22.87 -33.09
N ALA A 714 -0.36 23.81 -34.05
CA ALA A 714 0.35 25.09 -33.91
C ALA A 714 -0.29 26.02 -32.87
N SER A 715 -1.55 25.81 -32.56
CA SER A 715 -2.29 26.50 -31.49
C SER A 715 -2.08 25.92 -30.08
N ARG A 716 -1.27 24.89 -29.96
CA ARG A 716 -1.03 24.19 -28.68
C ARG A 716 -0.31 25.10 -27.69
N ARG A 717 -0.87 25.20 -26.48
CA ARG A 717 -0.33 26.01 -25.38
C ARG A 717 -0.20 25.17 -24.12
N TRP A 718 0.86 25.42 -23.36
CA TRP A 718 1.01 24.87 -22.00
C TRP A 718 0.08 25.61 -21.05
N ILE A 719 -0.65 24.86 -20.24
CA ILE A 719 -1.60 25.40 -19.27
C ILE A 719 -1.04 25.26 -17.86
N GLU A 720 -0.49 24.08 -17.53
CA GLU A 720 -0.12 23.70 -16.19
C GLU A 720 1.05 22.74 -16.20
N THR A 721 1.98 22.88 -15.26
CA THR A 721 2.98 21.86 -14.93
C THR A 721 2.81 21.45 -13.47
N ARG A 722 2.54 20.16 -13.24
CA ARG A 722 2.44 19.55 -11.92
C ARG A 722 3.73 18.84 -11.58
N ILE A 723 4.21 19.04 -10.36
CA ILE A 723 5.37 18.37 -9.81
C ILE A 723 4.93 17.62 -8.56
N LEU A 724 5.20 16.32 -8.52
CA LEU A 724 5.06 15.48 -7.33
C LEU A 724 6.47 15.19 -6.81
N LEU A 725 6.76 15.64 -5.61
CA LEU A 725 8.08 15.53 -4.96
C LEU A 725 7.99 14.56 -3.79
N LEU A 726 8.92 13.61 -3.73
CA LEU A 726 9.18 12.81 -2.52
C LEU A 726 10.38 13.41 -1.80
N ASN A 727 10.17 13.99 -0.63
CA ASN A 727 11.21 14.60 0.16
C ASN A 727 11.11 14.18 1.62
N GLU A 728 12.24 13.69 2.18
CA GLU A 728 12.28 13.12 3.54
C GLU A 728 11.22 12.04 3.77
N GLY A 729 10.85 11.36 2.65
CA GLY A 729 9.88 10.29 2.53
C GLY A 729 8.42 10.76 2.49
N ASP A 730 8.10 12.04 2.48
CA ASP A 730 6.76 12.58 2.31
C ASP A 730 6.54 13.06 0.87
N TRP A 731 5.36 12.75 0.33
CA TRP A 731 4.95 13.22 -0.98
C TRP A 731 4.23 14.56 -0.88
N ALA A 732 4.61 15.49 -1.75
CA ALA A 732 3.94 16.76 -1.89
C ALA A 732 3.71 17.11 -3.36
N GLY A 733 2.52 17.63 -3.67
CA GLY A 733 2.15 18.09 -5.02
C GLY A 733 2.28 19.59 -5.16
N TYR A 734 2.88 20.06 -6.25
CA TYR A 734 3.07 21.47 -6.57
C TYR A 734 2.58 21.74 -7.98
N THR A 735 1.84 22.83 -8.14
CA THR A 735 1.24 23.23 -9.40
C THR A 735 1.85 24.55 -9.87
N TYR A 736 2.30 24.60 -11.11
CA TYR A 736 2.78 25.82 -11.77
C TYR A 736 1.82 26.18 -12.90
N ARG A 737 1.30 27.41 -12.87
CA ARG A 737 0.46 28.00 -13.92
C ARG A 737 1.34 28.66 -14.96
N TRP A 738 1.18 28.26 -16.23
CA TRP A 738 1.89 28.90 -17.34
C TRP A 738 1.38 30.30 -17.63
N SER A 739 2.32 31.20 -17.90
CA SER A 739 2.03 32.57 -18.33
C SER A 739 1.42 32.61 -19.73
N ASP A 740 0.66 33.65 -20.02
CA ASP A 740 0.00 33.79 -21.32
C ASP A 740 1.01 33.95 -22.48
N ASP A 741 2.17 34.49 -22.24
CA ASP A 741 3.28 34.65 -23.22
C ASP A 741 4.09 33.36 -23.40
N GLN A 742 3.76 32.28 -22.63
CA GLN A 742 4.43 30.97 -22.68
C GLN A 742 5.95 31.03 -22.41
N GLN A 743 6.43 32.04 -21.69
CA GLN A 743 7.85 32.17 -21.37
C GLN A 743 8.24 31.46 -20.10
N ASP A 744 7.32 31.37 -19.12
CA ASP A 744 7.57 30.71 -17.83
C ASP A 744 6.26 30.30 -17.20
N ALA A 745 6.35 29.63 -16.03
CA ALA A 745 5.20 29.29 -15.20
C ALA A 745 5.49 29.63 -13.73
N GLU A 746 4.46 30.07 -13.01
CA GLU A 746 4.54 30.51 -11.62
C GLU A 746 3.85 29.48 -10.69
N LEU A 747 4.47 29.28 -9.52
CA LEU A 747 3.92 28.39 -8.50
C LEU A 747 2.59 28.94 -8.00
N VAL A 748 1.56 28.09 -8.02
CA VAL A 748 0.24 28.40 -7.46
C VAL A 748 0.30 28.30 -5.93
N ALA A 749 -0.47 29.14 -5.24
CA ALA A 749 -0.61 29.13 -3.80
C ALA A 749 -1.13 27.77 -3.27
N ALA A 750 -0.94 27.53 -1.98
CA ALA A 750 -1.27 26.24 -1.33
C ALA A 750 -2.73 25.82 -1.52
N GLU A 751 -3.66 26.77 -1.53
CA GLU A 751 -5.12 26.58 -1.67
C GLU A 751 -5.55 26.24 -3.11
N GLY A 752 -4.62 26.30 -4.08
CA GLY A 752 -4.94 26.14 -5.49
C GLY A 752 -5.57 27.39 -6.10
N LEU A 753 -6.05 27.28 -7.34
CA LEU A 753 -6.60 28.42 -8.07
C LEU A 753 -7.67 27.98 -9.07
N ASP A 754 -8.82 28.62 -9.03
CA ASP A 754 -9.81 28.53 -10.11
C ASP A 754 -9.57 29.63 -11.13
N ALA A 755 -9.51 29.31 -12.42
CA ALA A 755 -9.27 30.25 -13.50
C ALA A 755 -10.17 29.99 -14.71
N GLU A 756 -10.32 30.99 -15.56
CA GLU A 756 -10.93 30.87 -16.86
C GLU A 756 -9.84 30.85 -17.95
N LEU A 757 -9.74 29.75 -18.67
CA LEU A 757 -8.89 29.65 -19.85
C LEU A 757 -9.63 30.18 -21.06
N ARG A 758 -9.04 31.16 -21.76
CA ARG A 758 -9.53 31.69 -23.01
C ARG A 758 -8.83 31.01 -24.16
N LEU A 759 -9.55 30.11 -24.81
CA LEU A 759 -9.04 29.32 -25.91
C LEU A 759 -9.59 29.90 -27.22
N ALA A 760 -8.71 30.23 -28.15
CA ALA A 760 -9.14 30.69 -29.48
C ALA A 760 -9.78 29.52 -30.22
N ALA A 761 -11.02 29.69 -30.69
CA ALA A 761 -11.71 28.75 -31.59
C ALA A 761 -12.03 29.45 -32.89
N ALA A 762 -12.18 28.72 -34.00
CA ALA A 762 -12.45 29.25 -35.33
C ALA A 762 -13.65 30.24 -35.34
N GLY A 763 -13.37 31.53 -35.21
CA GLY A 763 -14.40 32.58 -35.22
C GLY A 763 -15.13 32.87 -33.90
N ALA A 764 -14.81 32.18 -32.80
CA ALA A 764 -15.33 32.47 -31.47
C ALA A 764 -14.30 32.16 -30.37
N GLU A 765 -14.37 32.88 -29.27
CA GLU A 765 -13.59 32.58 -28.07
C GLU A 765 -14.32 31.53 -27.24
N ARG A 766 -13.65 30.42 -26.93
CA ARG A 766 -14.15 29.42 -25.98
C ARG A 766 -13.57 29.71 -24.60
N VAL A 767 -14.41 29.90 -23.61
CA VAL A 767 -14.00 30.02 -22.20
C VAL A 767 -14.22 28.68 -21.53
N GLN A 768 -13.18 28.16 -20.88
CA GLN A 768 -13.23 26.93 -20.11
C GLN A 768 -12.76 27.19 -18.69
N ARG A 769 -13.53 26.74 -17.70
CA ARG A 769 -13.05 26.74 -16.32
C ARG A 769 -11.92 25.74 -16.17
N TRP A 770 -10.92 26.12 -15.35
CA TRP A 770 -9.77 25.27 -15.03
C TRP A 770 -9.46 25.36 -13.55
N ARG A 771 -9.33 24.21 -12.89
CA ARG A 771 -8.89 24.12 -11.51
C ARG A 771 -7.40 23.77 -11.49
N TYR A 772 -6.56 24.68 -11.02
CA TYR A 772 -5.19 24.37 -10.60
C TYR A 772 -5.27 23.79 -9.18
N PRO A 773 -4.93 22.50 -8.97
CA PRO A 773 -5.20 21.84 -7.69
C PRO A 773 -4.39 22.44 -6.55
N SER A 774 -4.98 22.43 -5.36
CA SER A 774 -4.31 22.74 -4.09
C SER A 774 -3.30 21.64 -3.72
N ARG A 775 -2.41 21.92 -2.74
CA ARG A 775 -1.51 20.90 -2.18
C ARG A 775 -2.29 19.68 -1.66
N ALA A 776 -3.36 19.93 -0.95
CA ALA A 776 -4.21 18.90 -0.36
C ALA A 776 -4.95 18.10 -1.44
N GLU A 777 -5.55 18.75 -2.45
CA GLU A 777 -6.25 18.07 -3.55
C GLU A 777 -5.36 17.10 -4.34
N CYS A 778 -4.07 17.38 -4.49
CA CYS A 778 -3.12 16.46 -5.11
C CYS A 778 -3.09 15.11 -4.37
N LEU A 779 -3.07 15.14 -3.05
CA LEU A 779 -2.96 13.94 -2.21
C LEU A 779 -4.26 13.15 -2.07
N VAL A 780 -5.40 13.67 -2.52
CA VAL A 780 -6.64 12.89 -2.61
C VAL A 780 -6.49 11.71 -3.57
N CYS A 781 -5.89 11.93 -4.74
CA CYS A 781 -5.62 10.87 -5.72
C CYS A 781 -4.26 10.20 -5.47
N HIS A 782 -3.23 10.99 -5.10
CA HIS A 782 -1.90 10.50 -4.77
C HIS A 782 -1.83 10.04 -3.30
N SER A 783 -2.67 9.07 -2.95
CA SER A 783 -2.83 8.53 -1.59
C SER A 783 -1.88 7.36 -1.32
N GLN A 784 -1.69 7.03 -0.05
CA GLN A 784 -0.92 5.86 0.38
C GLN A 784 -1.48 4.55 -0.19
N SER A 785 -2.81 4.40 -0.26
CA SER A 785 -3.45 3.20 -0.83
C SER A 785 -3.18 3.04 -2.31
N ALA A 786 -3.03 4.14 -3.06
CA ALA A 786 -2.63 4.16 -4.46
C ALA A 786 -1.10 4.14 -4.65
N ASN A 787 -0.32 4.03 -3.56
CA ASN A 787 1.13 4.14 -3.53
C ASN A 787 1.66 5.44 -4.17
N PHE A 788 0.93 6.52 -4.01
CA PHE A 788 1.21 7.91 -4.41
C PHE A 788 1.43 8.16 -5.91
N VAL A 789 2.09 7.28 -6.66
CA VAL A 789 2.48 7.53 -8.06
C VAL A 789 1.61 6.73 -9.03
N LEU A 790 0.60 7.36 -9.61
CA LEU A 790 -0.44 6.68 -10.39
C LEU A 790 0.02 6.21 -11.77
N GLY A 791 0.88 6.98 -12.45
CA GLY A 791 1.34 6.71 -13.82
C GLY A 791 2.48 5.71 -13.90
N LEU A 792 3.28 5.57 -12.84
CA LEU A 792 4.43 4.68 -12.77
C LEU A 792 4.02 3.35 -12.14
N SER A 793 3.39 2.51 -12.94
CA SER A 793 2.98 1.16 -12.57
C SER A 793 3.20 0.21 -13.74
N THR A 794 3.32 -1.09 -13.44
CA THR A 794 3.55 -2.12 -14.45
C THR A 794 2.48 -2.10 -15.55
N VAL A 795 1.20 -1.98 -15.19
CA VAL A 795 0.09 -2.00 -16.14
C VAL A 795 0.03 -0.77 -17.05
N GLN A 796 0.48 0.39 -16.58
CA GLN A 796 0.53 1.64 -17.32
C GLN A 796 1.76 1.73 -18.25
N LEU A 797 2.92 1.26 -17.78
CA LEU A 797 4.20 1.40 -18.48
C LEU A 797 4.48 0.23 -19.44
N ASN A 798 3.71 -0.85 -19.40
CA ASN A 798 3.89 -1.97 -20.31
C ASN A 798 3.37 -1.64 -21.72
N ARG A 799 4.13 -0.76 -22.41
CA ARG A 799 3.86 -0.31 -23.78
C ARG A 799 5.16 0.09 -24.47
N ASP A 800 5.13 0.11 -25.79
CA ASP A 800 6.17 0.73 -26.59
C ASP A 800 6.06 2.26 -26.49
N PHE A 801 7.19 2.93 -26.43
CA PHE A 801 7.31 4.38 -26.35
C PHE A 801 8.37 4.86 -27.32
N ASP A 802 8.05 5.89 -28.08
CA ASP A 802 8.97 6.51 -29.04
C ASP A 802 9.87 7.53 -28.31
N TYR A 803 11.05 7.08 -27.92
CA TYR A 803 12.03 7.92 -27.26
C TYR A 803 12.70 8.89 -28.24
N HIS A 804 12.77 8.55 -29.53
CA HIS A 804 13.30 9.45 -30.58
C HIS A 804 12.48 10.74 -30.70
N ALA A 805 11.16 10.63 -30.66
CA ALA A 805 10.27 11.78 -30.74
C ALA A 805 10.44 12.76 -29.57
N VAL A 806 10.94 12.29 -28.41
CA VAL A 806 11.10 13.12 -27.19
C VAL A 806 12.54 13.54 -26.95
N LEU A 807 13.49 12.63 -27.17
CA LEU A 807 14.91 12.87 -26.87
C LEU A 807 15.73 13.22 -28.11
N GLY A 808 15.22 12.92 -29.30
CA GLY A 808 15.98 13.09 -30.56
C GLY A 808 17.14 12.10 -30.69
N GLY A 809 18.05 12.36 -31.66
CA GLY A 809 19.25 11.57 -31.84
C GLY A 809 18.98 10.15 -32.34
N ASP A 810 19.78 9.19 -31.86
CA ASP A 810 19.68 7.77 -32.22
C ASP A 810 18.74 6.98 -31.28
N ALA A 811 17.92 7.67 -30.47
CA ALA A 811 16.95 6.99 -29.60
C ALA A 811 15.91 6.21 -30.42
N ALA A 812 15.43 5.08 -29.92
CA ALA A 812 14.55 4.18 -30.62
C ALA A 812 13.21 4.01 -29.91
N THR A 813 12.21 3.46 -30.61
CA THR A 813 10.98 2.99 -30.01
C THR A 813 11.21 1.64 -29.35
N ASP A 814 10.86 1.49 -28.07
CA ASP A 814 10.94 0.24 -27.33
C ASP A 814 9.95 0.18 -26.17
N ASN A 815 9.73 -1.04 -25.62
CA ASN A 815 8.92 -1.23 -24.45
C ASN A 815 9.55 -0.55 -23.22
N GLN A 816 8.77 0.30 -22.52
CA GLN A 816 9.27 1.12 -21.42
C GLN A 816 9.80 0.28 -20.24
N LEU A 817 9.18 -0.85 -19.94
CA LEU A 817 9.64 -1.71 -18.84
C LEU A 817 11.03 -2.27 -19.16
N ARG A 818 11.24 -2.69 -20.42
CA ARG A 818 12.54 -3.16 -20.89
C ARG A 818 13.58 -2.05 -20.90
N THR A 819 13.17 -0.84 -21.28
CA THR A 819 14.01 0.36 -21.20
C THR A 819 14.50 0.63 -19.80
N PHE A 820 13.58 0.69 -18.86
CA PHE A 820 13.91 1.03 -17.47
C PHE A 820 14.75 -0.06 -16.81
N GLU A 821 14.52 -1.33 -17.16
CA GLU A 821 15.38 -2.43 -16.76
C GLU A 821 16.81 -2.23 -17.32
N HIS A 822 16.93 -1.96 -18.61
CA HIS A 822 18.23 -1.76 -19.28
C HIS A 822 19.02 -0.59 -18.67
N LEU A 823 18.34 0.51 -18.32
CA LEU A 823 18.95 1.66 -17.66
C LEU A 823 19.26 1.40 -16.17
N GLY A 824 18.93 0.23 -15.63
CA GLY A 824 19.14 -0.10 -14.23
C GLY A 824 18.31 0.76 -13.25
N LEU A 825 17.13 1.19 -13.69
CA LEU A 825 16.23 2.06 -12.91
C LEU A 825 15.25 1.28 -12.03
N LEU A 826 15.17 -0.04 -12.21
CA LEU A 826 14.21 -0.90 -11.53
C LEU A 826 14.88 -1.73 -10.44
N GLU A 827 14.10 -2.09 -9.43
CA GLU A 827 14.43 -3.16 -8.50
C GLU A 827 13.15 -3.95 -8.16
N GLN A 828 13.29 -5.24 -7.89
CA GLN A 828 12.19 -6.12 -7.52
C GLN A 828 12.49 -6.89 -6.24
N ASP A 829 11.50 -6.94 -5.33
CA ASP A 829 11.54 -7.80 -4.13
C ASP A 829 11.23 -9.25 -4.52
N VAL A 830 12.27 -10.05 -4.64
CA VAL A 830 12.22 -11.47 -5.01
C VAL A 830 11.46 -12.29 -3.98
N ASP A 831 11.67 -12.03 -2.70
CA ASP A 831 11.02 -12.75 -1.60
C ASP A 831 9.50 -12.51 -1.58
N GLY A 832 9.07 -11.27 -1.83
CA GLY A 832 7.67 -10.90 -1.93
C GLY A 832 6.98 -11.61 -3.09
N LEU A 833 7.58 -11.59 -4.28
CA LEU A 833 7.07 -12.25 -5.48
C LEU A 833 6.97 -13.77 -5.32
N ALA A 834 7.98 -14.41 -4.72
CA ALA A 834 7.95 -15.85 -4.46
C ALA A 834 6.82 -16.23 -3.51
N ARG A 835 6.61 -15.45 -2.44
CA ARG A 835 5.50 -15.65 -1.49
C ARG A 835 4.13 -15.49 -2.15
N GLU A 836 3.94 -14.45 -2.98
CA GLU A 836 2.70 -14.26 -3.74
C GLU A 836 2.41 -15.41 -4.70
N ARG A 837 3.43 -15.89 -5.42
CA ARG A 837 3.27 -17.01 -6.34
C ARG A 837 2.90 -18.30 -5.61
N ILE A 838 3.55 -18.60 -4.48
CA ILE A 838 3.20 -19.75 -3.63
C ILE A 838 1.78 -19.63 -3.09
N ALA A 839 1.40 -18.45 -2.61
CA ALA A 839 0.06 -18.18 -2.11
C ALA A 839 -1.01 -18.33 -3.21
N ALA A 840 -0.72 -17.89 -4.44
CA ALA A 840 -1.62 -18.04 -5.58
C ALA A 840 -1.81 -19.52 -5.98
N LEU A 841 -0.73 -20.29 -6.00
CA LEU A 841 -0.78 -21.73 -6.30
C LEU A 841 -1.62 -22.47 -5.25
N VAL A 842 -1.42 -22.16 -3.97
CA VAL A 842 -2.21 -22.75 -2.86
C VAL A 842 -3.71 -22.40 -3.01
N ARG A 843 -4.03 -21.13 -3.33
CA ARG A 843 -5.44 -20.73 -3.54
C ARG A 843 -6.09 -21.44 -4.72
N ASN A 844 -5.38 -21.59 -5.83
CA ASN A 844 -5.91 -22.25 -7.02
C ASN A 844 -6.18 -23.74 -6.80
N GLU A 845 -5.37 -24.43 -6.00
CA GLU A 845 -5.60 -25.83 -5.65
C GLU A 845 -6.78 -26.03 -4.68
N ILE A 846 -6.95 -25.11 -3.71
CA ILE A 846 -8.13 -25.12 -2.83
C ILE A 846 -9.40 -24.89 -3.66
N ALA A 847 -9.36 -23.99 -4.66
CA ALA A 847 -10.49 -23.72 -5.55
C ALA A 847 -10.81 -24.89 -6.50
N ALA A 848 -9.83 -25.73 -6.85
CA ALA A 848 -10.02 -26.89 -7.71
C ALA A 848 -10.71 -28.09 -7.02
N GLY A 849 -11.01 -28.01 -5.74
CA GLY A 849 -11.99 -28.89 -5.05
C GLY A 849 -11.51 -30.26 -4.60
N THR A 850 -10.25 -30.63 -4.78
CA THR A 850 -9.65 -31.86 -4.23
C THR A 850 -8.23 -31.62 -3.72
N PRO A 851 -8.04 -30.92 -2.63
CA PRO A 851 -6.71 -30.85 -2.04
C PRO A 851 -6.41 -32.16 -1.30
N ASP A 852 -5.34 -32.84 -1.70
CA ASP A 852 -4.70 -33.82 -0.85
C ASP A 852 -4.33 -33.16 0.48
N PRO A 853 -4.86 -33.62 1.63
CA PRO A 853 -4.58 -32.98 2.92
C PRO A 853 -3.09 -32.95 3.29
N GLU A 854 -2.31 -33.94 2.86
CA GLU A 854 -0.85 -33.96 3.07
C GLU A 854 -0.14 -32.92 2.23
N ALA A 855 -0.56 -32.70 0.97
CA ALA A 855 0.00 -31.67 0.10
C ALA A 855 -0.33 -30.25 0.60
N VAL A 856 -1.55 -30.04 1.15
CA VAL A 856 -1.95 -28.76 1.77
C VAL A 856 -1.13 -28.53 3.05
N ALA A 857 -0.94 -29.54 3.88
CA ALA A 857 -0.15 -29.45 5.11
C ALA A 857 1.35 -29.19 4.79
N ALA A 858 1.92 -29.88 3.81
CA ALA A 858 3.30 -29.67 3.36
C ALA A 858 3.53 -28.27 2.80
N ARG A 859 2.56 -27.70 2.08
CA ARG A 859 2.61 -26.34 1.54
C ARG A 859 2.40 -25.27 2.61
N ALA A 860 1.50 -25.50 3.56
CA ALA A 860 1.36 -24.64 4.72
C ALA A 860 2.62 -24.66 5.60
N ALA A 861 3.29 -25.81 5.70
CA ALA A 861 4.60 -25.92 6.34
C ALA A 861 5.70 -25.18 5.57
N LEU A 862 5.70 -25.24 4.24
CA LEU A 862 6.61 -24.49 3.38
C LEU A 862 6.36 -22.97 3.47
N MET A 863 5.09 -22.54 3.47
CA MET A 863 4.73 -21.15 3.71
C MET A 863 5.20 -20.68 5.09
N ARG A 864 5.02 -21.47 6.14
CA ARG A 864 5.53 -21.18 7.48
C ARG A 864 7.07 -21.13 7.48
N GLN A 865 7.76 -22.08 6.88
CA GLN A 865 9.22 -22.05 6.75
C GLN A 865 9.71 -20.84 5.95
N CYS A 866 9.00 -20.45 4.88
CA CYS A 866 9.30 -19.23 4.14
C CYS A 866 9.03 -17.96 4.94
N THR A 867 8.16 -17.98 5.95
CA THR A 867 7.79 -16.84 6.79
C THR A 867 8.39 -16.87 8.21
N GLU A 868 8.65 -18.05 8.77
CA GLU A 868 8.90 -18.25 10.20
C GLU A 868 10.22 -19.00 10.52
N SER A 869 11.03 -19.39 9.51
CA SER A 869 12.25 -20.19 9.75
C SER A 869 13.20 -19.50 10.75
N PRO A 870 13.62 -20.19 11.83
CA PRO A 870 14.60 -19.66 12.78
C PRO A 870 15.93 -19.25 12.14
N ALA A 871 16.33 -19.91 11.06
CA ALA A 871 17.47 -19.53 10.23
C ALA A 871 17.32 -18.14 9.58
N ARG A 872 16.08 -17.60 9.49
CA ARG A 872 15.81 -16.26 8.95
C ARG A 872 16.08 -15.12 9.92
N LYS A 873 16.17 -15.36 11.21
CA LYS A 873 16.56 -14.28 12.15
C LYS A 873 18.00 -13.83 11.93
N ASP A 874 18.82 -14.69 11.37
CA ASP A 874 20.25 -14.45 11.15
C ASP A 874 20.64 -14.34 9.66
N MET A 875 19.73 -14.66 8.72
CA MET A 875 19.97 -14.48 7.29
C MET A 875 19.51 -13.10 6.81
N ALA A 876 20.42 -12.37 6.17
CA ALA A 876 20.13 -11.14 5.48
C ALA A 876 18.98 -11.34 4.49
N LYS A 877 17.96 -10.47 4.50
CA LYS A 877 17.01 -10.41 3.38
C LYS A 877 17.82 -10.22 2.11
N PRO A 878 17.59 -11.04 1.05
CA PRO A 878 18.25 -10.80 -0.22
C PRO A 878 17.94 -9.38 -0.67
N LEU A 879 18.95 -8.68 -1.13
CA LEU A 879 18.76 -7.34 -1.69
C LEU A 879 17.84 -7.43 -2.92
N PRO A 880 16.97 -6.44 -3.14
CA PRO A 880 16.22 -6.36 -4.36
C PRO A 880 17.13 -6.44 -5.58
N VAL A 881 16.67 -7.11 -6.64
CA VAL A 881 17.47 -7.26 -7.86
C VAL A 881 17.06 -6.23 -8.91
N PRO A 882 18.01 -5.70 -9.71
CA PRO A 882 17.76 -4.64 -10.67
C PRO A 882 17.17 -5.17 -11.99
N MET A 883 16.18 -6.06 -11.93
CA MET A 883 15.61 -6.68 -13.13
C MET A 883 14.16 -7.09 -12.95
N LEU A 884 13.47 -7.33 -14.06
CA LEU A 884 12.13 -7.91 -14.11
C LEU A 884 12.21 -9.45 -14.13
N PHE A 885 11.30 -10.12 -13.42
CA PHE A 885 11.21 -11.59 -13.40
C PHE A 885 10.35 -12.16 -14.53
N ALA A 886 9.72 -11.31 -15.34
CA ALA A 886 8.95 -11.72 -16.50
C ALA A 886 9.15 -10.73 -17.63
N SER A 887 9.08 -11.21 -18.87
CA SER A 887 9.12 -10.31 -20.01
C SER A 887 7.87 -9.44 -20.07
N PRO A 888 7.96 -8.24 -20.65
CA PRO A 888 6.80 -7.38 -20.84
C PRO A 888 5.61 -8.06 -21.52
N ALA A 889 5.84 -9.01 -22.42
CA ALA A 889 4.79 -9.76 -23.10
C ALA A 889 3.92 -10.62 -22.15
N ARG A 890 4.46 -11.03 -21.02
CA ARG A 890 3.78 -11.83 -19.99
C ARG A 890 3.19 -10.99 -18.84
N LEU A 891 3.55 -9.72 -18.77
CA LEU A 891 3.05 -8.82 -17.74
C LEU A 891 1.70 -8.21 -18.15
N PRO A 892 0.83 -7.92 -17.18
CA PRO A 892 -0.44 -7.26 -17.48
C PRO A 892 -0.21 -5.86 -18.04
N ARG A 893 -1.14 -5.43 -18.90
CA ARG A 893 -1.14 -4.06 -19.45
C ARG A 893 -2.54 -3.51 -19.60
N LEU A 894 -2.72 -2.24 -19.33
CA LEU A 894 -3.89 -1.49 -19.76
C LEU A 894 -3.89 -1.31 -21.29
N VAL A 895 -5.02 -0.91 -21.80
CA VAL A 895 -5.16 -0.51 -23.21
C VAL A 895 -5.63 0.94 -23.29
N ASP A 896 -5.36 1.61 -24.40
CA ASP A 896 -5.92 2.96 -24.61
C ASP A 896 -7.46 2.86 -24.68
N PRO A 897 -8.20 3.55 -23.82
CA PRO A 897 -9.66 3.55 -23.85
C PRO A 897 -10.25 4.06 -25.17
N ARG A 898 -9.48 4.86 -25.93
CA ARG A 898 -9.88 5.43 -27.22
C ARG A 898 -9.59 4.51 -28.41
N ASP A 899 -8.76 3.49 -28.23
CA ASP A 899 -8.43 2.54 -29.30
C ASP A 899 -9.59 1.56 -29.58
N GLY A 900 -10.38 1.84 -30.59
CA GLY A 900 -11.52 1.03 -30.99
C GLY A 900 -11.19 -0.40 -31.46
N SER A 901 -9.91 -0.71 -31.70
CA SER A 901 -9.46 -2.07 -32.05
C SER A 901 -9.41 -3.00 -30.84
N GLN A 902 -9.39 -2.44 -29.61
CA GLN A 902 -9.35 -3.20 -28.37
C GLN A 902 -10.74 -3.61 -27.91
N VAL A 903 -10.82 -4.73 -27.17
CA VAL A 903 -12.06 -5.25 -26.60
C VAL A 903 -12.71 -4.23 -25.67
N LEU A 904 -14.00 -3.96 -25.86
CA LEU A 904 -14.77 -2.95 -25.12
C LEU A 904 -14.58 -3.05 -23.59
N ALA A 905 -14.73 -4.24 -23.02
CA ALA A 905 -14.55 -4.45 -21.59
C ALA A 905 -13.14 -4.09 -21.10
N ARG A 906 -12.10 -4.36 -21.89
CA ARG A 906 -10.72 -3.96 -21.54
C ARG A 906 -10.53 -2.45 -21.60
N ARG A 907 -11.13 -1.78 -22.58
CA ARG A 907 -11.10 -0.32 -22.73
C ARG A 907 -11.75 0.36 -21.52
N VAL A 908 -12.96 -0.09 -21.12
CA VAL A 908 -13.66 0.44 -19.94
C VAL A 908 -12.87 0.16 -18.66
N ARG A 909 -12.39 -1.08 -18.49
CA ARG A 909 -11.59 -1.44 -17.31
C ARG A 909 -10.30 -0.61 -17.21
N SER A 910 -9.66 -0.30 -18.33
CA SER A 910 -8.48 0.58 -18.37
C SER A 910 -8.84 2.03 -18.00
N TYR A 911 -9.99 2.52 -18.49
CA TYR A 911 -10.50 3.85 -18.13
C TYR A 911 -10.81 3.96 -16.63
N LEU A 912 -11.56 2.99 -16.08
CA LEU A 912 -11.92 2.96 -14.66
C LEU A 912 -10.67 2.84 -13.76
N HIS A 913 -9.69 2.04 -14.17
CA HIS A 913 -8.42 1.98 -13.46
C HIS A 913 -7.71 3.34 -13.43
N ALA A 914 -7.55 3.98 -14.56
CA ALA A 914 -6.80 5.24 -14.67
C ALA A 914 -7.47 6.42 -13.96
N ASN A 915 -8.83 6.45 -13.90
CA ASN A 915 -9.59 7.61 -13.45
C ASN A 915 -10.28 7.42 -12.09
N CYS A 916 -10.44 6.19 -11.63
CA CYS A 916 -11.26 5.88 -10.44
C CYS A 916 -10.51 5.04 -9.40
N SER A 917 -9.57 4.15 -9.82
CA SER A 917 -8.97 3.19 -8.90
C SER A 917 -8.06 3.83 -7.84
N SER A 918 -7.59 5.07 -8.03
CA SER A 918 -6.82 5.76 -6.98
C SER A 918 -7.59 5.91 -5.67
N CYS A 919 -8.94 6.03 -5.77
CA CYS A 919 -9.86 6.08 -4.63
C CYS A 919 -10.64 4.77 -4.47
N HIS A 920 -11.12 4.16 -5.56
CA HIS A 920 -11.89 2.92 -5.54
C HIS A 920 -11.00 1.68 -5.61
N ILE A 921 -10.25 1.45 -4.55
CA ILE A 921 -9.33 0.34 -4.30
C ILE A 921 -9.46 -0.06 -2.83
N ALA A 922 -9.02 -1.24 -2.46
CA ALA A 922 -9.02 -1.69 -1.07
C ALA A 922 -8.25 -0.69 -0.17
N ALA A 923 -8.87 -0.23 0.90
CA ALA A 923 -8.39 0.84 1.77
C ALA A 923 -8.17 2.21 1.08
N GLY A 924 -8.75 2.43 -0.09
CA GLY A 924 -8.76 3.73 -0.77
C GLY A 924 -9.79 4.70 -0.15
N GLY A 925 -9.64 6.00 -0.43
CA GLY A 925 -10.52 7.04 0.10
C GLY A 925 -11.87 7.18 -0.61
N GLY A 926 -12.31 6.19 -1.42
CA GLY A 926 -13.52 6.27 -2.22
C GLY A 926 -14.82 5.98 -1.47
N ASN A 927 -14.79 5.77 -0.16
CA ASN A 927 -15.94 5.54 0.74
C ASN A 927 -17.00 4.59 0.18
N SER A 928 -16.58 3.60 -0.60
CA SER A 928 -17.44 2.56 -1.16
C SER A 928 -16.68 1.26 -1.26
N ARG A 929 -17.39 0.14 -1.34
CA ARG A 929 -16.77 -1.18 -1.50
C ARG A 929 -16.31 -1.47 -2.93
N ILE A 930 -16.54 -0.54 -3.84
CA ILE A 930 -16.24 -0.68 -5.27
C ILE A 930 -14.73 -0.78 -5.48
N LEU A 931 -14.31 -1.77 -6.28
CA LEU A 931 -12.93 -2.00 -6.64
C LEU A 931 -12.77 -1.85 -8.15
N PHE A 932 -12.12 -0.79 -8.60
CA PHE A 932 -11.92 -0.47 -10.01
C PHE A 932 -10.49 -0.71 -10.51
N ASP A 933 -9.62 -1.28 -9.66
CA ASP A 933 -8.31 -1.67 -10.13
C ASP A 933 -8.39 -2.75 -11.23
N PHE A 934 -7.47 -2.69 -12.20
CA PHE A 934 -7.49 -3.57 -13.37
C PHE A 934 -7.32 -5.04 -13.03
N GLY A 935 -6.65 -5.37 -11.94
CA GLY A 935 -6.41 -6.74 -11.49
C GLY A 935 -7.64 -7.41 -10.85
N THR A 936 -8.60 -6.63 -10.37
CA THR A 936 -9.82 -7.17 -9.74
C THR A 936 -10.75 -7.82 -10.78
N PRO A 937 -11.11 -9.11 -10.67
CA PRO A 937 -12.08 -9.75 -11.55
C PRO A 937 -13.45 -9.05 -11.51
N LEU A 938 -14.21 -9.12 -12.61
CA LEU A 938 -15.49 -8.42 -12.77
C LEU A 938 -16.50 -8.76 -11.65
N GLU A 939 -16.56 -10.02 -11.26
CA GLU A 939 -17.43 -10.54 -10.20
C GLU A 939 -17.03 -10.09 -8.78
N ARG A 940 -15.83 -9.55 -8.63
CA ARG A 940 -15.31 -9.02 -7.36
C ARG A 940 -15.26 -7.50 -7.29
N MET A 941 -15.64 -6.81 -8.35
CA MET A 941 -15.64 -5.34 -8.38
C MET A 941 -16.63 -4.71 -7.41
N GLN A 942 -17.58 -5.47 -6.87
CA GLN A 942 -18.66 -4.99 -5.98
C GLN A 942 -19.42 -3.80 -6.60
N ALA A 943 -19.63 -3.86 -7.90
CA ALA A 943 -20.29 -2.81 -8.66
C ALA A 943 -21.43 -3.32 -9.57
N ILE A 944 -21.29 -4.58 -10.08
CA ILE A 944 -22.24 -5.12 -11.07
C ILE A 944 -23.49 -5.63 -10.36
N ASP A 945 -24.65 -5.06 -10.73
CA ASP A 945 -25.98 -5.30 -10.15
C ASP A 945 -26.08 -5.01 -8.64
N GLU A 946 -25.06 -4.35 -8.07
CA GLU A 946 -25.05 -3.95 -6.66
C GLU A 946 -25.88 -2.70 -6.44
N LYS A 947 -26.65 -2.67 -5.35
CA LYS A 947 -27.41 -1.50 -4.94
C LYS A 947 -26.49 -0.40 -4.43
N PRO A 948 -26.72 0.87 -4.80
CA PRO A 948 -25.96 1.96 -4.20
C PRO A 948 -26.31 2.06 -2.71
N MET A 949 -25.30 2.20 -1.88
CA MET A 949 -25.47 2.34 -0.43
C MET A 949 -25.68 3.82 -0.02
N HIS A 950 -25.21 4.75 -0.85
CA HIS A 950 -25.38 6.19 -0.66
C HIS A 950 -26.67 6.70 -1.31
N ALA A 951 -26.60 7.67 -2.21
CA ALA A 951 -27.74 8.24 -2.87
C ALA A 951 -28.16 7.46 -4.11
N THR A 952 -29.45 7.29 -4.32
CA THR A 952 -30.02 6.77 -5.58
C THR A 952 -30.23 7.86 -6.63
N PHE A 953 -30.06 9.13 -6.27
CA PHE A 953 -30.30 10.31 -7.12
C PHE A 953 -31.70 10.32 -7.74
N ALA A 954 -32.70 9.82 -7.00
CA ALA A 954 -34.07 9.62 -7.45
C ALA A 954 -34.21 8.70 -8.69
N ILE A 955 -33.24 7.80 -8.90
CA ILE A 955 -33.33 6.78 -9.95
C ILE A 955 -34.02 5.54 -9.36
N ASP A 956 -35.15 5.14 -9.98
CA ASP A 956 -35.88 3.95 -9.57
C ASP A 956 -35.04 2.68 -9.81
N ASP A 957 -35.05 1.81 -8.79
CA ASP A 957 -34.25 0.55 -8.79
C ASP A 957 -32.81 0.75 -9.25
N ALA A 958 -32.17 1.82 -8.75
CA ALA A 958 -30.80 2.15 -9.06
C ALA A 958 -29.83 1.00 -8.71
N ARG A 959 -28.81 0.84 -9.54
CA ARG A 959 -27.65 0.00 -9.31
C ARG A 959 -26.38 0.80 -9.50
N ILE A 960 -25.28 0.37 -8.90
CA ILE A 960 -23.97 0.97 -9.17
C ILE A 960 -23.66 0.82 -10.67
N VAL A 961 -23.77 -0.40 -11.19
CA VAL A 961 -23.80 -0.73 -12.63
C VAL A 961 -25.01 -1.65 -12.86
N ALA A 962 -26.04 -1.20 -13.54
CA ALA A 962 -27.22 -1.98 -13.89
C ALA A 962 -27.00 -2.68 -15.24
N PRO A 963 -26.77 -4.00 -15.30
CA PRO A 963 -26.55 -4.69 -16.57
C PRO A 963 -27.67 -4.42 -17.58
N GLY A 964 -27.30 -4.00 -18.79
CA GLY A 964 -28.23 -3.67 -19.87
C GLY A 964 -29.01 -2.34 -19.70
N ALA A 965 -28.82 -1.60 -18.59
CA ALA A 965 -29.64 -0.43 -18.26
C ALA A 965 -28.78 0.75 -17.77
N PRO A 966 -28.14 1.51 -18.68
CA PRO A 966 -27.31 2.67 -18.31
C PRO A 966 -28.07 3.70 -17.48
N ASP A 967 -29.32 3.98 -17.80
CA ASP A 967 -30.15 5.00 -17.13
C ASP A 967 -30.47 4.63 -15.67
N ARG A 968 -30.29 3.38 -15.27
CA ARG A 968 -30.39 2.90 -13.88
C ARG A 968 -29.01 2.78 -13.20
N SER A 969 -27.92 3.13 -13.90
CA SER A 969 -26.56 2.96 -13.43
C SER A 969 -26.00 4.24 -12.82
N ILE A 970 -25.70 4.21 -11.52
CA ILE A 970 -25.13 5.35 -10.79
C ILE A 970 -23.76 5.73 -11.35
N LEU A 971 -22.94 4.76 -11.75
CA LEU A 971 -21.65 5.02 -12.39
C LEU A 971 -21.80 5.91 -13.61
N TRP A 972 -22.72 5.58 -14.54
CA TRP A 972 -22.98 6.38 -15.74
C TRP A 972 -23.57 7.74 -15.40
N TYR A 973 -24.51 7.80 -14.46
CA TYR A 973 -25.13 9.02 -13.99
C TYR A 973 -24.08 10.01 -13.45
N ARG A 974 -23.14 9.56 -12.63
CA ARG A 974 -22.10 10.41 -12.01
C ARG A 974 -21.01 10.83 -13.00
N LEU A 975 -20.67 9.98 -13.97
CA LEU A 975 -19.71 10.31 -15.04
C LEU A 975 -20.25 11.38 -16.00
N SER A 976 -21.54 11.37 -16.29
CA SER A 976 -22.18 12.22 -17.30
C SER A 976 -22.46 13.65 -16.86
N ARG A 977 -21.99 14.07 -15.69
CA ARG A 977 -22.27 15.40 -15.13
C ARG A 977 -21.08 16.03 -14.42
N ARG A 978 -21.22 17.36 -14.19
CA ARG A 978 -20.31 18.14 -13.34
C ARG A 978 -21.10 18.91 -12.31
N GLY A 979 -20.43 19.22 -11.17
CA GLY A 979 -21.04 19.81 -9.98
C GLY A 979 -21.46 18.73 -8.96
N PRO A 980 -22.49 18.96 -8.15
CA PRO A 980 -22.91 18.00 -7.13
C PRO A 980 -23.10 16.60 -7.70
N ALA A 981 -22.58 15.58 -7.02
CA ALA A 981 -22.61 14.18 -7.42
C ALA A 981 -21.73 13.78 -8.62
N GLN A 982 -20.82 14.63 -9.08
CA GLN A 982 -19.88 14.26 -10.14
C GLN A 982 -18.88 13.18 -9.69
N MET A 983 -18.35 12.42 -10.66
CA MET A 983 -17.14 11.60 -10.55
C MET A 983 -16.27 11.81 -11.80
N PRO A 984 -14.94 11.97 -11.65
CA PRO A 984 -14.19 12.19 -10.40
C PRO A 984 -14.67 13.42 -9.62
N PRO A 985 -14.53 13.43 -8.28
CA PRO A 985 -15.07 14.53 -7.45
C PRO A 985 -14.26 15.83 -7.57
N LEU A 986 -13.00 15.74 -7.99
CA LEU A 986 -12.03 16.85 -8.01
C LEU A 986 -11.36 16.99 -9.37
N CYS A 987 -10.78 18.17 -9.62
CA CYS A 987 -9.89 18.48 -10.75
C CYS A 987 -10.49 18.17 -12.14
N SER A 988 -11.83 18.20 -12.28
CA SER A 988 -12.49 18.03 -13.57
C SER A 988 -13.74 18.93 -13.64
N THR A 989 -13.73 19.84 -14.60
CA THR A 989 -14.80 20.80 -14.86
C THR A 989 -15.56 20.51 -16.16
N VAL A 990 -15.01 19.61 -17.00
CA VAL A 990 -15.56 19.21 -18.30
C VAL A 990 -15.84 17.72 -18.32
N VAL A 991 -17.01 17.32 -18.81
CA VAL A 991 -17.40 15.91 -18.98
C VAL A 991 -16.55 15.26 -20.07
N ASP A 992 -16.01 14.05 -19.79
CA ASP A 992 -15.42 13.19 -20.83
C ASP A 992 -16.51 12.47 -21.61
N GLU A 993 -17.03 13.12 -22.63
CA GLU A 993 -18.12 12.60 -23.46
C GLU A 993 -17.76 11.28 -24.16
N ALA A 994 -16.47 11.05 -24.46
CA ALA A 994 -16.01 9.80 -25.05
C ALA A 994 -16.09 8.66 -24.04
N ALA A 995 -15.68 8.90 -22.81
CA ALA A 995 -15.78 7.92 -21.74
C ALA A 995 -17.23 7.64 -21.32
N VAL A 996 -18.08 8.68 -21.28
CA VAL A 996 -19.53 8.51 -21.00
C VAL A 996 -20.17 7.57 -22.03
N ARG A 997 -19.87 7.74 -23.34
CA ARG A 997 -20.33 6.81 -24.38
C ARG A 997 -19.74 5.42 -24.22
N LEU A 998 -18.43 5.33 -23.97
CA LEU A 998 -17.73 4.06 -23.79
C LEU A 998 -18.31 3.23 -22.64
N VAL A 999 -18.57 3.87 -21.49
CA VAL A 999 -19.15 3.22 -20.31
C VAL A 999 -20.60 2.84 -20.57
N ARG A 1000 -21.39 3.69 -21.28
CA ARG A 1000 -22.75 3.38 -21.69
C ARG A 1000 -22.81 2.11 -22.54
N GLU A 1001 -22.02 2.05 -23.62
CA GLU A 1001 -21.92 0.88 -24.52
C GLU A 1001 -21.57 -0.41 -23.76
N TRP A 1002 -20.66 -0.29 -22.81
CA TRP A 1002 -20.26 -1.42 -21.97
C TRP A 1002 -21.41 -1.89 -21.08
N ILE A 1003 -22.11 -0.99 -20.39
CA ILE A 1003 -23.25 -1.34 -19.55
C ILE A 1003 -24.36 -2.00 -20.37
N GLU A 1004 -24.65 -1.47 -21.57
CA GLU A 1004 -25.62 -2.05 -22.53
C GLU A 1004 -25.21 -3.47 -22.97
N SER A 1005 -23.91 -3.75 -23.03
CA SER A 1005 -23.38 -5.08 -23.41
C SER A 1005 -23.41 -6.12 -22.29
N LEU A 1006 -23.58 -5.69 -21.04
CA LEU A 1006 -23.65 -6.61 -19.90
C LEU A 1006 -25.00 -7.31 -19.87
N GLN A 1007 -24.97 -8.63 -19.76
CA GLN A 1007 -26.20 -9.40 -19.58
C GLN A 1007 -26.62 -9.41 -18.10
N PRO A 1008 -27.91 -9.23 -17.79
CA PRO A 1008 -28.40 -9.46 -16.45
C PRO A 1008 -28.06 -10.88 -16.03
N ALA A 1009 -27.51 -11.06 -14.82
CA ALA A 1009 -27.31 -12.38 -14.25
C ALA A 1009 -28.69 -13.07 -14.26
N MET A 1010 -28.78 -14.26 -14.86
CA MET A 1010 -29.99 -15.07 -14.75
C MET A 1010 -30.22 -15.30 -13.26
N ALA A 1011 -31.33 -14.81 -12.74
CA ALA A 1011 -31.73 -15.04 -11.36
C ALA A 1011 -31.74 -16.54 -11.11
N THR A 1012 -30.71 -17.05 -10.46
CA THR A 1012 -30.79 -18.38 -9.86
C THR A 1012 -31.83 -18.27 -8.78
N ALA A 1013 -33.00 -18.80 -9.07
CA ALA A 1013 -34.07 -18.97 -8.08
C ALA A 1013 -33.50 -19.80 -6.92
N HIS A 1014 -33.33 -19.17 -5.77
CA HIS A 1014 -33.14 -19.83 -4.47
C HIS A 1014 -34.38 -19.65 -3.63
#